data_915ddddc73a5e3a07d1c29be9c2e4957
#
_entry.id   915ddddc73a5e3a07d1c29be9c2e4957
#
_cell.length_a   1.000
_cell.length_b   1.000
_cell.length_c   1.000
_cell.angle_alpha   90.00
_cell.angle_beta   90.00
_cell.angle_gamma   90.00
#
_symmetry.space_group_name_H-M   'P 1'
#
loop_
_entity.id
_entity.type
_entity.pdbx_description
1 polymer ?
#
loop_
_entity_poly.entity_id
_entity_poly.type
_entity_poly.pdbx_seq_one_letter_code
_entity_poly.pdbx_strand_id
1 'polypeptide(L)'
;MRISAKDRSMLILVASAIILVWFIGSVVFNIFYSTKYDNVDLKKIVTNEQENWFNVTHPLTLDELKERVILVYFWSGSCINCFEAMPKIKELQNEFGSKLVVIGVHSPMFAGEGDYVAVKKAVLRHDITNPVINDQNLRIMNNFDLKEWPSFLVINPYGVVSKKFVGKNQVSKLAEYVSKQIAKYKFQISRNALPILLEKNNLIGNVLSYPTKLAYANNFSHKTRQIPAIFIANTGQNTINITTITGESLLKIGSDKAGMADGSFEVATFNAPQGLLYANNKLYVADTGNHAIRVVNFKENKVQTLIGNGVRGEVIDEGDNDVKAISLSSPTDLEFFPDENNLVISNSGTNQILLYNINEQDISIFAGNGQQGIDDGKFPNNSLAQTSDMTVYNDKLYFVDSASSSLRYANEDGEIKTLVKSLDGVKQNLSSNSSSMDNKKSSILQSPKGLVVDDTGVYISDSLNNRLKKYDFSSAQIRDLVGSNRGEELGNKTNFDEPNGIISVLDRFYVADTNNNRIVMVSRSSFDSELLNVMPALKLQKEGFLQYLPNLETSNEINLKAQSDITFALEVEKGWKINDQGPSFLNVLLYDDKTIQADLIANFDWNIIKDKVFTLPKFEAGKNYILQGKFYYCKDSKNALCYIKSYEQKIKVKSDETVTNILLKLGK
;
A
#
# COMPACT_ATOMS: atom_id res chain seq x y z
N MET A 1 -13.14 -41.14 70.31
CA MET A 1 -12.28 -42.22 69.81
C MET A 1 -10.82 -41.70 69.88
N ARG A 2 -9.94 -42.24 70.74
CA ARG A 2 -8.53 -41.88 70.80
C ARG A 2 -7.78 -42.74 69.75
N ILE A 3 -7.26 -42.10 68.70
CA ILE A 3 -6.46 -42.78 67.69
C ILE A 3 -5.22 -43.34 68.40
N SER A 4 -4.90 -44.63 68.19
CA SER A 4 -3.73 -45.25 68.81
C SER A 4 -2.38 -44.61 68.33
N ALA A 5 -1.35 -44.70 69.15
CA ALA A 5 -0.06 -44.19 68.81
C ALA A 5 0.52 -44.79 67.49
N LYS A 6 0.15 -46.05 67.23
CA LYS A 6 0.50 -46.80 66.01
C LYS A 6 -0.19 -46.25 64.78
N ASP A 7 -1.48 -45.89 64.90
CA ASP A 7 -2.26 -45.32 63.83
C ASP A 7 -1.82 -43.86 63.48
N ARG A 8 -1.39 -43.10 64.49
CA ARG A 8 -0.79 -41.73 64.27
C ARG A 8 0.53 -41.83 63.55
N SER A 9 1.41 -42.76 63.87
CA SER A 9 2.67 -42.99 63.20
C SER A 9 2.46 -43.38 61.73
N MET A 10 1.45 -44.24 61.48
CA MET A 10 1.09 -44.68 60.15
C MET A 10 0.51 -43.52 59.30
N LEU A 11 -0.34 -42.67 59.88
CA LEU A 11 -0.88 -41.45 59.20
C LEU A 11 0.22 -40.44 58.85
N ILE A 12 1.18 -40.25 59.74
CA ILE A 12 2.36 -39.35 59.47
C ILE A 12 3.23 -39.92 58.35
N LEU A 13 3.48 -41.24 58.37
CA LEU A 13 4.25 -41.90 57.28
C LEU A 13 3.57 -41.78 55.90
N VAL A 14 2.24 -41.98 55.85
CA VAL A 14 1.43 -41.86 54.64
C VAL A 14 1.42 -40.38 54.13
N ALA A 15 1.20 -39.42 55.02
CA ALA A 15 1.24 -38.01 54.68
C ALA A 15 2.62 -37.57 54.18
N SER A 16 3.70 -38.04 54.82
CA SER A 16 5.08 -37.75 54.38
C SER A 16 5.39 -38.37 53.01
N ALA A 17 4.89 -39.57 52.75
CA ALA A 17 5.04 -40.23 51.43
C ALA A 17 4.30 -39.47 50.33
N ILE A 18 3.06 -39.01 50.62
CA ILE A 18 2.28 -38.18 49.66
C ILE A 18 3.00 -36.86 49.36
N ILE A 19 3.50 -36.17 50.40
CA ILE A 19 4.26 -34.92 50.23
C ILE A 19 5.55 -35.18 49.44
N LEU A 20 6.25 -36.27 49.69
CA LEU A 20 7.47 -36.63 48.96
C LEU A 20 7.18 -36.92 47.47
N VAL A 21 6.11 -37.70 47.21
CA VAL A 21 5.67 -37.98 45.82
C VAL A 21 5.26 -36.70 45.11
N TRP A 22 4.54 -35.80 45.82
CA TRP A 22 4.17 -34.49 45.26
C TRP A 22 5.38 -33.59 45.01
N PHE A 23 6.33 -33.56 45.93
CA PHE A 23 7.59 -32.83 45.82
C PHE A 23 8.46 -33.36 44.69
N ILE A 24 8.66 -34.68 44.59
CA ILE A 24 9.38 -35.33 43.50
C ILE A 24 8.66 -35.09 42.17
N GLY A 25 7.33 -35.21 42.14
CA GLY A 25 6.52 -34.88 40.97
C GLY A 25 6.65 -33.44 40.53
N SER A 26 6.67 -32.50 41.48
CA SER A 26 6.85 -31.06 41.16
C SER A 26 8.29 -30.73 40.69
N VAL A 27 9.30 -31.38 41.28
CA VAL A 27 10.70 -31.22 40.87
C VAL A 27 10.93 -31.83 39.49
N VAL A 28 10.43 -33.03 39.23
CA VAL A 28 10.49 -33.70 37.93
C VAL A 28 9.70 -32.89 36.89
N PHE A 29 8.51 -32.40 37.25
CA PHE A 29 7.72 -31.54 36.39
C PHE A 29 8.48 -30.24 36.08
N ASN A 30 9.06 -29.56 37.05
CA ASN A 30 9.85 -28.36 36.86
C ASN A 30 11.11 -28.62 36.01
N ILE A 31 11.82 -29.72 36.25
CA ILE A 31 13.01 -30.07 35.44
C ILE A 31 12.59 -30.40 33.99
N PHE A 32 11.53 -31.20 33.81
CA PHE A 32 11.05 -31.51 32.47
C PHE A 32 10.43 -30.31 31.77
N TYR A 33 9.79 -29.39 32.50
CA TYR A 33 9.21 -28.17 31.96
C TYR A 33 10.34 -27.12 31.64
N SER A 34 11.32 -26.94 32.54
CA SER A 34 12.42 -26.00 32.33
C SER A 34 13.32 -26.43 31.17
N THR A 35 13.62 -27.72 31.05
CA THR A 35 14.41 -28.23 29.90
C THR A 35 13.66 -28.23 28.57
N LYS A 36 12.31 -28.19 28.60
CA LYS A 36 11.48 -28.10 27.40
C LYS A 36 11.38 -26.69 26.84
N TYR A 37 11.60 -25.65 27.67
CA TYR A 37 11.46 -24.24 27.30
C TYR A 37 12.78 -23.52 27.02
N ASP A 38 13.89 -24.22 26.97
CA ASP A 38 15.22 -23.64 26.66
C ASP A 38 15.37 -23.20 25.19
N ASN A 39 14.31 -22.74 24.62
CA ASN A 39 14.04 -22.72 23.20
C ASN A 39 14.76 -21.70 22.41
N VAL A 40 15.71 -22.21 21.81
CA VAL A 40 16.69 -21.63 20.91
C VAL A 40 16.05 -20.92 19.71
N ASP A 41 14.92 -21.40 19.17
CA ASP A 41 14.38 -20.85 17.91
C ASP A 41 13.63 -19.54 18.10
N LEU A 42 12.81 -19.41 19.13
CA LEU A 42 12.10 -18.17 19.41
C LEU A 42 13.09 -17.03 19.78
N LYS A 43 14.17 -17.34 20.50
CA LYS A 43 15.26 -16.39 20.81
C LYS A 43 15.97 -15.86 19.56
N LYS A 44 15.98 -16.61 18.46
CA LYS A 44 16.56 -16.15 17.20
C LYS A 44 15.72 -15.08 16.50
N ILE A 45 14.43 -15.01 16.83
CA ILE A 45 13.47 -14.08 16.22
C ILE A 45 13.35 -12.81 17.06
N VAL A 46 13.15 -12.96 18.38
CA VAL A 46 12.91 -11.83 19.28
C VAL A 46 14.15 -10.94 19.37
N THR A 47 13.94 -9.64 19.12
CA THR A 47 14.94 -8.60 19.32
C THR A 47 14.44 -7.62 20.39
N ASN A 48 15.33 -7.11 21.22
CA ASN A 48 14.99 -6.15 22.26
C ASN A 48 15.05 -4.68 21.77
N GLU A 49 15.26 -4.47 20.46
CA GLU A 49 15.40 -3.15 19.87
C GLU A 49 14.02 -2.62 19.48
N GLN A 50 13.56 -1.55 20.14
CA GLN A 50 12.25 -0.93 19.90
C GLN A 50 12.08 -0.50 18.43
N GLU A 51 13.14 0.01 17.83
CA GLU A 51 13.12 0.57 16.47
C GLU A 51 12.86 -0.48 15.38
N ASN A 52 12.97 -1.75 15.73
CA ASN A 52 12.78 -2.84 14.77
C ASN A 52 11.36 -3.42 14.76
N TRP A 53 10.45 -2.93 15.59
CA TRP A 53 9.10 -3.45 15.70
C TRP A 53 8.04 -2.46 15.25
N PHE A 54 6.99 -2.98 14.59
CA PHE A 54 5.78 -2.25 14.17
C PHE A 54 4.53 -2.97 14.68
N ASN A 55 3.43 -2.23 14.77
CA ASN A 55 2.14 -2.70 15.24
C ASN A 55 2.13 -3.22 16.68
N VAL A 56 3.06 -2.77 17.52
CA VAL A 56 3.14 -3.12 18.94
C VAL A 56 3.46 -1.88 19.79
N THR A 57 3.08 -1.89 21.06
CA THR A 57 3.44 -0.81 22.00
C THR A 57 4.88 -0.90 22.48
N HIS A 58 5.47 -2.09 22.44
CA HIS A 58 6.86 -2.40 22.79
C HIS A 58 7.29 -3.71 22.10
N PRO A 59 8.59 -3.99 21.94
CA PRO A 59 9.08 -5.25 21.42
C PRO A 59 8.50 -6.44 22.18
N LEU A 60 7.96 -7.43 21.46
CA LEU A 60 7.40 -8.62 22.11
C LEU A 60 8.50 -9.41 22.79
N THR A 61 8.24 -9.82 24.04
CA THR A 61 9.17 -10.59 24.87
C THR A 61 8.97 -12.08 24.68
N LEU A 62 9.98 -12.88 25.09
CA LEU A 62 9.84 -14.35 25.12
C LEU A 62 8.70 -14.80 26.03
N ASP A 63 8.47 -14.09 27.14
CA ASP A 63 7.39 -14.40 28.09
C ASP A 63 6.00 -14.18 27.51
N GLU A 64 5.83 -13.16 26.66
CA GLU A 64 4.57 -12.90 25.96
C GLU A 64 4.31 -13.90 24.83
N LEU A 65 5.36 -14.48 24.26
CA LEU A 65 5.29 -15.40 23.12
C LEU A 65 5.29 -16.88 23.52
N LYS A 66 5.66 -17.23 24.74
CA LYS A 66 5.63 -18.63 25.20
C LYS A 66 4.20 -19.17 25.27
N GLU A 67 4.08 -20.50 25.20
CA GLU A 67 2.79 -21.19 25.23
C GLU A 67 1.82 -20.76 24.11
N ARG A 68 2.35 -20.42 22.92
CA ARG A 68 1.56 -20.03 21.76
C ARG A 68 1.94 -20.82 20.52
N VAL A 69 0.98 -21.02 19.63
CA VAL A 69 1.32 -21.39 18.25
C VAL A 69 1.62 -20.09 17.51
N ILE A 70 2.82 -20.01 16.94
CA ILE A 70 3.28 -18.80 16.25
C ILE A 70 3.53 -19.13 14.78
N LEU A 71 2.94 -18.35 13.90
CA LEU A 71 3.25 -18.32 12.48
C LEU A 71 4.19 -17.13 12.21
N VAL A 72 5.44 -17.42 11.92
CA VAL A 72 6.40 -16.40 11.45
C VAL A 72 6.40 -16.41 9.94
N TYR A 73 6.24 -15.25 9.35
CA TYR A 73 6.14 -15.10 7.92
C TYR A 73 7.16 -14.07 7.42
N PHE A 74 8.08 -14.51 6.55
CA PHE A 74 9.13 -13.69 5.96
C PHE A 74 8.65 -13.08 4.66
N TRP A 75 8.75 -11.76 4.55
CA TRP A 75 8.25 -10.97 3.45
C TRP A 75 9.14 -9.77 3.13
N SER A 76 8.92 -9.14 1.97
CA SER A 76 9.60 -7.93 1.54
C SER A 76 8.60 -6.97 0.91
N GLY A 77 8.84 -5.68 1.00
CA GLY A 77 7.96 -4.63 0.47
C GLY A 77 7.80 -4.64 -1.06
N SER A 78 8.68 -5.30 -1.78
CA SER A 78 8.65 -5.46 -3.24
C SER A 78 8.18 -6.84 -3.72
N CYS A 79 7.85 -7.77 -2.80
CA CYS A 79 7.57 -9.16 -3.11
C CYS A 79 6.09 -9.40 -3.44
N ILE A 80 5.70 -9.42 -4.71
CA ILE A 80 4.32 -9.71 -5.16
C ILE A 80 3.81 -11.04 -4.59
N ASN A 81 4.61 -12.11 -4.67
CA ASN A 81 4.23 -13.43 -4.14
C ASN A 81 3.96 -13.43 -2.63
N CYS A 82 4.59 -12.51 -1.88
CA CYS A 82 4.32 -12.34 -0.45
C CYS A 82 2.93 -11.75 -0.22
N PHE A 83 2.57 -10.73 -1.01
CA PHE A 83 1.25 -10.09 -0.91
C PHE A 83 0.13 -11.03 -1.33
N GLU A 84 0.37 -11.91 -2.29
CA GLU A 84 -0.57 -12.96 -2.67
C GLU A 84 -0.85 -13.97 -1.53
N ALA A 85 0.10 -14.20 -0.63
CA ALA A 85 -0.06 -15.07 0.54
C ALA A 85 -0.80 -14.39 1.71
N MET A 86 -0.75 -13.05 1.82
CA MET A 86 -1.28 -12.29 2.97
C MET A 86 -2.78 -12.50 3.25
N PRO A 87 -3.69 -12.56 2.24
CA PRO A 87 -5.10 -12.79 2.51
C PRO A 87 -5.35 -14.09 3.28
N LYS A 88 -4.63 -15.16 2.95
CA LYS A 88 -4.77 -16.45 3.66
C LYS A 88 -4.19 -16.40 5.07
N ILE A 89 -3.11 -15.66 5.28
CA ILE A 89 -2.54 -15.43 6.62
C ILE A 89 -3.53 -14.64 7.48
N LYS A 90 -4.16 -13.62 6.92
CA LYS A 90 -5.19 -12.80 7.60
C LYS A 90 -6.44 -13.63 7.94
N GLU A 91 -6.85 -14.52 7.03
CA GLU A 91 -7.94 -15.49 7.27
C GLU A 91 -7.61 -16.41 8.47
N LEU A 92 -6.41 -16.99 8.51
CA LEU A 92 -5.97 -17.83 9.64
C LEU A 92 -5.93 -17.05 10.96
N GLN A 93 -5.46 -15.82 10.93
CA GLN A 93 -5.44 -14.96 12.12
C GLN A 93 -6.85 -14.67 12.62
N ASN A 94 -7.80 -14.41 11.71
CA ASN A 94 -9.21 -14.18 12.07
C ASN A 94 -9.88 -15.46 12.59
N GLU A 95 -9.63 -16.60 11.95
CA GLU A 95 -10.20 -17.90 12.33
C GLU A 95 -9.77 -18.32 13.75
N PHE A 96 -8.47 -18.19 14.04
CA PHE A 96 -7.93 -18.71 15.30
C PHE A 96 -7.82 -17.65 16.41
N GLY A 97 -7.91 -16.36 16.06
CA GLY A 97 -7.84 -15.24 17.00
C GLY A 97 -6.62 -15.34 17.93
N SER A 98 -6.82 -15.21 19.23
CA SER A 98 -5.73 -15.26 20.22
C SER A 98 -4.97 -16.60 20.32
N LYS A 99 -5.46 -17.67 19.68
CA LYS A 99 -4.78 -18.96 19.67
C LYS A 99 -3.60 -19.03 18.70
N LEU A 100 -3.58 -18.16 17.71
CA LEU A 100 -2.51 -18.03 16.72
C LEU A 100 -1.90 -16.65 16.81
N VAL A 101 -0.59 -16.58 17.02
CA VAL A 101 0.17 -15.33 16.88
C VAL A 101 0.83 -15.34 15.50
N VAL A 102 0.57 -14.30 14.71
CA VAL A 102 1.26 -14.07 13.45
C VAL A 102 2.32 -13.00 13.67
N ILE A 103 3.55 -13.25 13.28
CA ILE A 103 4.65 -12.28 13.29
C ILE A 103 5.20 -12.18 11.87
N GLY A 104 5.13 -10.99 11.27
CA GLY A 104 5.79 -10.69 10.03
C GLY A 104 7.27 -10.37 10.28
N VAL A 105 8.16 -10.93 9.50
CA VAL A 105 9.57 -10.55 9.48
C VAL A 105 9.86 -9.93 8.12
N HIS A 106 10.01 -8.60 8.10
CA HIS A 106 10.39 -7.89 6.88
C HIS A 106 11.88 -8.10 6.63
N SER A 107 12.19 -8.94 5.68
CA SER A 107 13.55 -9.23 5.24
C SER A 107 13.73 -8.65 3.84
N PRO A 108 14.50 -7.56 3.66
CA PRO A 108 14.55 -6.81 2.42
C PRO A 108 15.16 -7.62 1.27
N MET A 109 14.52 -7.56 0.08
CA MET A 109 15.09 -8.07 -1.17
C MET A 109 16.08 -7.06 -1.77
N PHE A 110 15.85 -5.77 -1.53
CA PHE A 110 16.65 -4.66 -2.02
C PHE A 110 17.08 -3.74 -0.88
N ALA A 111 18.24 -3.11 -1.01
CA ALA A 111 18.77 -2.22 0.03
C ALA A 111 17.83 -1.04 0.35
N GLY A 112 17.14 -0.48 -0.67
CA GLY A 112 16.26 0.67 -0.52
C GLY A 112 15.00 0.43 0.30
N GLU A 113 14.62 -0.81 0.58
CA GLU A 113 13.41 -1.13 1.36
C GLU A 113 13.69 -1.56 2.81
N GLY A 114 14.98 -1.60 3.23
CA GLY A 114 15.36 -2.15 4.53
C GLY A 114 15.33 -1.17 5.70
N ASP A 115 15.25 0.14 5.46
CA ASP A 115 15.23 1.12 6.55
C ASP A 115 13.87 1.19 7.26
N TYR A 116 13.87 1.73 8.48
CA TYR A 116 12.68 1.83 9.34
C TYR A 116 11.49 2.53 8.65
N VAL A 117 11.74 3.63 7.94
CA VAL A 117 10.68 4.42 7.29
C VAL A 117 10.06 3.65 6.13
N ALA A 118 10.89 2.96 5.32
CA ALA A 118 10.43 2.11 4.23
C ALA A 118 9.53 0.99 4.74
N VAL A 119 9.97 0.27 5.76
CA VAL A 119 9.19 -0.83 6.35
C VAL A 119 7.88 -0.33 6.95
N LYS A 120 7.91 0.80 7.68
CA LYS A 120 6.71 1.44 8.22
C LYS A 120 5.69 1.75 7.11
N LYS A 121 6.14 2.39 6.04
CA LYS A 121 5.27 2.72 4.89
C LYS A 121 4.75 1.47 4.18
N ALA A 122 5.56 0.41 4.06
CA ALA A 122 5.12 -0.87 3.52
C ALA A 122 4.05 -1.54 4.42
N VAL A 123 4.23 -1.53 5.74
CA VAL A 123 3.22 -2.03 6.71
C VAL A 123 1.88 -1.30 6.53
N LEU A 124 1.92 0.02 6.38
CA LEU A 124 0.74 0.85 6.19
C LEU A 124 0.09 0.62 4.82
N ARG A 125 0.88 0.62 3.75
CA ARG A 125 0.42 0.45 2.36
C ARG A 125 -0.30 -0.88 2.13
N HIS A 126 0.17 -1.95 2.77
CA HIS A 126 -0.39 -3.29 2.62
C HIS A 126 -1.37 -3.68 3.74
N ASP A 127 -1.82 -2.71 4.54
CA ASP A 127 -2.76 -2.92 5.67
C ASP A 127 -2.37 -4.12 6.55
N ILE A 128 -1.08 -4.21 6.89
CA ILE A 128 -0.56 -5.28 7.76
C ILE A 128 -0.96 -4.96 9.19
N THR A 129 -1.65 -5.90 9.84
CA THR A 129 -2.23 -5.70 11.19
C THR A 129 -1.60 -6.57 12.27
N ASN A 130 -0.75 -7.50 11.91
CA ASN A 130 0.02 -8.30 12.85
C ASN A 130 1.32 -7.58 13.27
N PRO A 131 1.96 -7.95 14.38
CA PRO A 131 3.31 -7.53 14.72
C PRO A 131 4.30 -7.77 13.58
N VAL A 132 5.17 -6.80 13.34
CA VAL A 132 6.22 -6.89 12.32
C VAL A 132 7.57 -6.55 12.92
N ILE A 133 8.59 -7.33 12.54
CA ILE A 133 10.00 -7.08 12.85
C ILE A 133 10.70 -6.65 11.56
N ASN A 134 11.52 -5.60 11.61
CA ASN A 134 12.43 -5.26 10.54
C ASN A 134 13.74 -6.06 10.67
N ASP A 135 13.95 -6.97 9.75
CA ASP A 135 15.18 -7.79 9.64
C ASP A 135 16.12 -7.19 8.59
N GLN A 136 16.44 -5.89 8.74
CA GLN A 136 17.20 -5.08 7.79
C GLN A 136 18.46 -5.77 7.25
N ASN A 137 19.16 -6.51 8.10
CA ASN A 137 20.43 -7.18 7.78
C ASN A 137 20.26 -8.69 7.50
N LEU A 138 19.03 -9.16 7.27
CA LEU A 138 18.69 -10.57 7.01
C LEU A 138 19.15 -11.54 8.13
N ARG A 139 19.42 -11.04 9.34
CA ARG A 139 19.93 -11.84 10.45
C ARG A 139 18.96 -12.95 10.86
N ILE A 140 17.66 -12.58 10.97
CA ILE A 140 16.63 -13.56 11.38
C ILE A 140 16.43 -14.58 10.26
N MET A 141 16.33 -14.14 9.02
CA MET A 141 16.16 -15.01 7.85
C MET A 141 17.31 -16.01 7.71
N ASN A 142 18.56 -15.52 7.87
CA ASN A 142 19.78 -16.35 7.80
C ASN A 142 19.87 -17.34 8.97
N ASN A 143 19.40 -16.99 10.18
CA ASN A 143 19.38 -17.91 11.33
C ASN A 143 18.54 -19.17 11.10
N PHE A 144 17.65 -19.14 10.10
CA PHE A 144 16.80 -20.27 9.72
C PHE A 144 17.14 -20.86 8.35
N ASP A 145 18.27 -20.47 7.72
CA ASP A 145 18.71 -20.92 6.39
C ASP A 145 17.63 -20.68 5.31
N LEU A 146 16.88 -19.58 5.39
CA LEU A 146 15.89 -19.20 4.41
C LEU A 146 16.52 -18.32 3.33
N LYS A 147 16.12 -18.52 2.06
CA LYS A 147 16.69 -17.84 0.88
C LYS A 147 15.64 -17.35 -0.10
N GLU A 148 14.36 -17.60 0.20
CA GLU A 148 13.26 -17.32 -0.72
C GLU A 148 12.11 -16.61 0.01
N TRP A 149 11.37 -15.80 -0.75
CA TRP A 149 10.17 -15.12 -0.30
C TRP A 149 8.94 -15.57 -1.11
N PRO A 150 7.78 -15.77 -0.47
CA PRO A 150 7.59 -15.85 0.97
C PRO A 150 8.14 -17.14 1.58
N SER A 151 8.57 -17.08 2.84
CA SER A 151 8.89 -18.25 3.66
C SER A 151 8.14 -18.21 4.98
N PHE A 152 7.86 -19.38 5.56
CA PHE A 152 7.05 -19.46 6.77
C PHE A 152 7.66 -20.45 7.75
N LEU A 153 7.59 -20.11 9.05
CA LEU A 153 7.92 -21.01 10.15
C LEU A 153 6.71 -21.19 11.04
N VAL A 154 6.37 -22.40 11.39
CA VAL A 154 5.38 -22.69 12.42
C VAL A 154 6.10 -23.11 13.68
N ILE A 155 5.95 -22.30 14.74
CA ILE A 155 6.56 -22.53 16.06
C ILE A 155 5.47 -23.07 16.99
N ASN A 156 5.80 -24.14 17.68
CA ASN A 156 4.90 -24.77 18.65
C ASN A 156 4.90 -24.04 20.01
N PRO A 157 3.99 -24.32 20.95
CA PRO A 157 3.93 -23.66 22.26
C PRO A 157 5.18 -23.82 23.13
N TYR A 158 6.10 -24.69 22.76
CA TYR A 158 7.39 -24.81 23.42
C TYR A 158 8.48 -23.93 22.80
N GLY A 159 8.13 -23.07 21.79
CA GLY A 159 9.02 -22.15 21.10
C GLY A 159 9.99 -22.84 20.11
N VAL A 160 9.73 -24.06 19.65
CA VAL A 160 10.50 -24.80 18.65
C VAL A 160 9.83 -24.71 17.28
N VAL A 161 10.62 -24.48 16.24
CA VAL A 161 10.16 -24.59 14.86
C VAL A 161 9.72 -26.02 14.59
N SER A 162 8.42 -26.20 14.43
CA SER A 162 7.84 -27.52 14.14
C SER A 162 7.83 -27.85 12.65
N LYS A 163 7.77 -26.82 11.78
CA LYS A 163 7.86 -26.97 10.31
C LYS A 163 8.21 -25.66 9.63
N LYS A 164 8.94 -25.78 8.51
CA LYS A 164 9.23 -24.71 7.56
C LYS A 164 8.44 -24.94 6.26
N PHE A 165 8.00 -23.85 5.62
CA PHE A 165 7.38 -23.85 4.30
C PHE A 165 8.05 -22.76 3.49
N VAL A 166 8.35 -23.02 2.22
CA VAL A 166 9.06 -22.09 1.33
C VAL A 166 8.28 -21.94 0.04
N GLY A 167 8.06 -20.71 -0.39
CA GLY A 167 7.37 -20.37 -1.61
C GLY A 167 5.83 -20.27 -1.48
N LYS A 168 5.24 -19.51 -2.41
CA LYS A 168 3.81 -19.18 -2.43
C LYS A 168 2.89 -20.41 -2.53
N ASN A 169 3.31 -21.45 -3.24
CA ASN A 169 2.52 -22.66 -3.48
C ASN A 169 2.36 -23.55 -2.23
N GLN A 170 2.98 -23.18 -1.10
CA GLN A 170 2.86 -23.92 0.16
C GLN A 170 1.77 -23.39 1.09
N VAL A 171 1.09 -22.29 0.75
CA VAL A 171 0.16 -21.57 1.65
C VAL A 171 -1.04 -22.44 2.07
N SER A 172 -1.60 -23.26 1.18
CA SER A 172 -2.70 -24.17 1.54
C SER A 172 -2.25 -25.25 2.51
N LYS A 173 -1.06 -25.85 2.27
CA LYS A 173 -0.47 -26.86 3.19
C LYS A 173 -0.07 -26.24 4.54
N LEU A 174 0.38 -24.98 4.52
CA LEU A 174 0.65 -24.20 5.73
C LEU A 174 -0.61 -24.03 6.56
N ALA A 175 -1.73 -23.63 5.95
CA ALA A 175 -3.01 -23.43 6.64
C ALA A 175 -3.49 -24.71 7.33
N GLU A 176 -3.47 -25.83 6.61
CA GLU A 176 -3.82 -27.14 7.17
C GLU A 176 -2.91 -27.52 8.36
N TYR A 177 -1.62 -27.26 8.23
CA TYR A 177 -0.65 -27.58 9.28
C TYR A 177 -0.85 -26.72 10.53
N VAL A 178 -1.10 -25.41 10.38
CA VAL A 178 -1.41 -24.49 11.49
C VAL A 178 -2.65 -24.97 12.22
N SER A 179 -3.73 -25.33 11.51
CA SER A 179 -4.97 -25.85 12.09
C SER A 179 -4.71 -27.12 12.92
N LYS A 180 -3.90 -28.06 12.41
CA LYS A 180 -3.49 -29.27 13.13
C LYS A 180 -2.67 -28.95 14.41
N GLN A 181 -1.77 -27.96 14.36
CA GLN A 181 -1.00 -27.55 15.55
C GLN A 181 -1.89 -26.94 16.62
N ILE A 182 -2.82 -26.05 16.25
CA ILE A 182 -3.76 -25.46 17.20
C ILE A 182 -4.66 -26.52 17.84
N ALA A 183 -5.17 -27.46 17.06
CA ALA A 183 -5.95 -28.58 17.59
C ALA A 183 -5.14 -29.46 18.56
N LYS A 184 -3.89 -29.78 18.20
CA LYS A 184 -2.97 -30.58 19.02
C LYS A 184 -2.69 -29.95 20.37
N TYR A 185 -2.48 -28.64 20.40
CA TYR A 185 -2.05 -27.90 21.61
C TYR A 185 -3.18 -27.10 22.29
N LYS A 186 -4.44 -27.35 21.95
CA LYS A 186 -5.60 -26.54 22.36
C LYS A 186 -5.71 -26.25 23.87
N PHE A 187 -5.18 -27.12 24.75
CA PHE A 187 -5.18 -26.96 26.20
C PHE A 187 -3.93 -26.30 26.77
N GLN A 188 -2.91 -26.07 25.93
CA GLN A 188 -1.60 -25.51 26.30
C GLN A 188 -1.40 -24.10 25.76
N ILE A 189 -2.35 -23.62 24.93
CA ILE A 189 -2.21 -22.30 24.27
C ILE A 189 -2.69 -21.21 25.23
N SER A 190 -1.77 -20.28 25.55
CA SER A 190 -2.09 -19.04 26.24
C SER A 190 -3.01 -18.17 25.37
N ARG A 191 -4.00 -17.52 26.02
CA ARG A 191 -4.94 -16.59 25.38
C ARG A 191 -4.78 -15.16 25.85
N ASN A 192 -3.71 -14.85 26.59
CA ASN A 192 -3.45 -13.50 27.05
C ASN A 192 -3.33 -12.56 25.85
N ALA A 193 -3.86 -11.35 25.96
CA ALA A 193 -3.72 -10.34 24.91
C ALA A 193 -2.25 -9.98 24.69
N LEU A 194 -1.88 -9.72 23.44
CA LEU A 194 -0.60 -9.12 23.09
C LEU A 194 -0.73 -7.60 23.07
N PRO A 195 0.36 -6.85 23.28
CA PRO A 195 0.37 -5.39 23.29
C PRO A 195 0.34 -4.83 21.87
N ILE A 196 -0.75 -5.04 21.15
CA ILE A 196 -0.94 -4.62 19.75
C ILE A 196 -1.34 -3.14 19.70
N LEU A 197 -0.60 -2.34 18.94
CA LEU A 197 -0.91 -0.96 18.60
C LEU A 197 -0.63 -0.75 17.11
N LEU A 198 -1.68 -0.64 16.31
CA LEU A 198 -1.54 -0.58 14.84
C LEU A 198 -0.98 0.77 14.40
N GLU A 199 0.03 0.75 13.52
CA GLU A 199 0.60 1.96 12.90
C GLU A 199 -0.46 2.78 12.17
N LYS A 200 -1.43 2.13 11.54
CA LYS A 200 -2.52 2.79 10.80
C LYS A 200 -3.43 3.66 11.66
N ASN A 201 -3.48 3.46 12.97
CA ASN A 201 -4.29 4.28 13.88
C ASN A 201 -3.79 5.74 13.94
N ASN A 202 -2.56 5.98 13.47
CA ASN A 202 -1.93 7.30 13.41
C ASN A 202 -2.02 7.94 12.01
N LEU A 203 -2.72 7.31 11.05
CA LEU A 203 -2.81 7.83 9.68
C LEU A 203 -3.81 8.97 9.56
N ILE A 204 -3.43 9.95 8.76
CA ILE A 204 -4.24 11.09 8.34
C ILE A 204 -4.78 10.78 6.94
N GLY A 205 -6.08 10.95 6.73
CA GLY A 205 -6.69 10.71 5.42
C GLY A 205 -6.22 11.75 4.39
N ASN A 206 -5.58 11.29 3.33
CA ASN A 206 -5.19 12.09 2.17
C ASN A 206 -6.21 11.91 1.03
N VAL A 207 -6.25 12.86 0.08
CA VAL A 207 -7.06 12.74 -1.16
C VAL A 207 -6.60 11.56 -1.99
N LEU A 208 -5.28 11.36 -2.07
CA LEU A 208 -4.65 10.19 -2.66
C LEU A 208 -4.06 9.31 -1.55
N SER A 209 -4.14 8.02 -1.74
CA SER A 209 -3.51 7.02 -0.86
C SER A 209 -2.74 6.02 -1.72
N TYR A 210 -1.43 6.06 -1.61
CA TYR A 210 -0.52 5.21 -2.38
C TYR A 210 -0.86 5.17 -3.88
N PRO A 211 -0.93 6.34 -4.58
CA PRO A 211 -1.15 6.34 -6.02
C PRO A 211 -0.02 5.59 -6.72
N THR A 212 -0.36 4.73 -7.69
CA THR A 212 0.66 3.93 -8.38
C THR A 212 0.81 4.30 -9.83
N LYS A 213 -0.19 4.05 -10.69
CA LYS A 213 -0.09 4.27 -12.12
C LYS A 213 -0.91 5.47 -12.56
N LEU A 214 -0.50 6.01 -13.70
CA LEU A 214 -1.10 7.16 -14.34
C LEU A 214 -1.40 6.85 -15.79
N ALA A 215 -2.50 7.41 -16.33
CA ALA A 215 -2.75 7.47 -17.76
C ALA A 215 -3.18 8.88 -18.16
N TYR A 216 -3.07 9.21 -19.44
CA TYR A 216 -3.40 10.53 -19.96
C TYR A 216 -4.35 10.44 -21.15
N ALA A 217 -5.31 11.35 -21.19
CA ALA A 217 -6.14 11.60 -22.36
C ALA A 217 -6.05 13.05 -22.76
N ASN A 218 -5.65 13.33 -23.99
CA ASN A 218 -5.64 14.70 -24.50
C ASN A 218 -7.06 15.29 -24.65
N ASN A 219 -8.02 14.44 -25.00
CA ASN A 219 -9.41 14.81 -25.27
C ASN A 219 -10.37 13.91 -24.48
N PHE A 220 -10.41 14.04 -23.16
CA PHE A 220 -11.37 13.33 -22.34
C PHE A 220 -12.72 14.03 -22.39
N SER A 221 -13.79 13.27 -22.73
CA SER A 221 -15.17 13.78 -22.74
C SER A 221 -15.72 13.84 -21.32
N HIS A 222 -15.79 15.03 -20.75
CA HIS A 222 -16.43 15.26 -19.45
C HIS A 222 -17.59 16.26 -19.58
N LYS A 223 -18.83 15.81 -19.23
CA LYS A 223 -20.06 16.57 -19.45
C LYS A 223 -20.18 16.98 -20.94
N THR A 224 -20.12 18.27 -21.25
CA THR A 224 -20.21 18.83 -22.61
C THR A 224 -18.88 19.28 -23.19
N ARG A 225 -17.75 18.99 -22.50
CA ARG A 225 -16.43 19.50 -22.87
C ARG A 225 -15.46 18.35 -23.17
N GLN A 226 -14.51 18.63 -24.07
CA GLN A 226 -13.32 17.83 -24.29
C GLN A 226 -12.18 18.50 -23.56
N ILE A 227 -11.53 17.82 -22.63
CA ILE A 227 -10.49 18.39 -21.77
C ILE A 227 -9.34 17.41 -21.59
N PRO A 228 -8.09 17.90 -21.49
CA PRO A 228 -6.96 17.08 -21.09
C PRO A 228 -7.16 16.54 -19.67
N ALA A 229 -7.03 15.23 -19.50
CA ALA A 229 -7.27 14.58 -18.22
C ALA A 229 -6.18 13.58 -17.84
N ILE A 230 -5.90 13.49 -16.55
CA ILE A 230 -5.02 12.49 -15.94
C ILE A 230 -5.87 11.52 -15.15
N PHE A 231 -5.68 10.25 -15.40
CA PHE A 231 -6.25 9.14 -14.65
C PHE A 231 -5.21 8.66 -13.64
N ILE A 232 -5.63 8.50 -12.38
CA ILE A 232 -4.76 8.14 -11.27
C ILE A 232 -5.29 6.86 -10.63
N ALA A 233 -4.53 5.79 -10.67
CA ALA A 233 -4.80 4.60 -9.86
C ALA A 233 -4.53 4.95 -8.39
N ASN A 234 -5.58 5.23 -7.63
CA ASN A 234 -5.52 5.54 -6.21
C ASN A 234 -5.60 4.23 -5.41
N THR A 235 -4.53 3.47 -5.50
CA THR A 235 -4.43 2.05 -5.15
C THR A 235 -4.81 1.76 -3.71
N GLY A 236 -4.37 2.60 -2.78
CA GLY A 236 -4.67 2.42 -1.35
C GLY A 236 -6.12 2.74 -0.97
N GLN A 237 -6.88 3.43 -1.84
CA GLN A 237 -8.32 3.68 -1.66
C GLN A 237 -9.20 2.81 -2.57
N ASN A 238 -8.61 1.91 -3.36
CA ASN A 238 -9.34 1.05 -4.29
C ASN A 238 -10.22 1.84 -5.29
N THR A 239 -9.71 2.98 -5.79
CA THR A 239 -10.45 3.87 -6.70
C THR A 239 -9.57 4.37 -7.85
N ILE A 240 -10.23 4.85 -8.90
CA ILE A 240 -9.60 5.62 -9.97
C ILE A 240 -10.05 7.07 -9.84
N ASN A 241 -9.10 8.00 -9.69
CA ASN A 241 -9.37 9.43 -9.67
C ASN A 241 -9.01 10.03 -11.02
N ILE A 242 -9.90 10.87 -11.56
CA ILE A 242 -9.67 11.57 -12.83
C ILE A 242 -9.62 13.06 -12.54
N THR A 243 -8.55 13.71 -13.00
CA THR A 243 -8.32 15.14 -12.79
C THR A 243 -7.96 15.84 -14.10
N THR A 244 -8.07 17.15 -14.14
CA THR A 244 -7.41 17.95 -15.16
C THR A 244 -5.87 17.86 -14.97
N ILE A 245 -5.12 18.32 -15.96
CA ILE A 245 -3.65 18.45 -15.85
C ILE A 245 -3.19 19.45 -14.79
N THR A 246 -4.10 20.24 -14.22
CA THR A 246 -3.87 21.18 -13.11
C THR A 246 -4.37 20.69 -11.77
N GLY A 247 -4.94 19.46 -11.70
CA GLY A 247 -5.37 18.82 -10.46
C GLY A 247 -6.84 19.03 -10.07
N GLU A 248 -7.63 19.76 -10.85
CA GLU A 248 -9.08 19.87 -10.62
C GLU A 248 -9.73 18.48 -10.77
N SER A 249 -10.50 18.05 -9.77
CA SER A 249 -11.17 16.76 -9.80
C SER A 249 -12.33 16.75 -10.78
N LEU A 250 -12.32 15.80 -11.70
CA LEU A 250 -13.37 15.60 -12.69
C LEU A 250 -14.31 14.45 -12.32
N LEU A 251 -13.75 13.34 -11.87
CA LEU A 251 -14.51 12.13 -11.61
C LEU A 251 -13.73 11.22 -10.64
N LYS A 252 -14.47 10.49 -9.81
CA LYS A 252 -13.95 9.36 -9.00
C LYS A 252 -14.77 8.12 -9.35
N ILE A 253 -14.08 6.99 -9.58
CA ILE A 253 -14.67 5.70 -9.92
C ILE A 253 -14.26 4.69 -8.86
N GLY A 254 -15.24 3.98 -8.30
CA GLY A 254 -15.06 3.03 -7.22
C GLY A 254 -15.64 3.52 -5.90
N SER A 255 -16.08 2.59 -5.05
CA SER A 255 -16.81 2.86 -3.80
C SER A 255 -15.91 2.92 -2.56
N ASP A 256 -14.59 3.05 -2.69
CA ASP A 256 -13.58 3.00 -1.61
C ASP A 256 -13.47 1.65 -0.88
N LYS A 257 -14.25 0.66 -1.25
CA LYS A 257 -14.21 -0.68 -0.67
C LYS A 257 -13.46 -1.64 -1.60
N ALA A 258 -12.60 -2.46 -1.04
CA ALA A 258 -12.00 -3.55 -1.81
C ALA A 258 -13.08 -4.54 -2.25
N GLY A 259 -13.05 -4.95 -3.52
CA GLY A 259 -13.99 -5.90 -4.09
C GLY A 259 -13.95 -5.92 -5.60
N MET A 260 -14.77 -6.78 -6.23
CA MET A 260 -14.80 -7.00 -7.69
C MET A 260 -16.20 -6.76 -8.29
N ALA A 261 -17.04 -5.96 -7.66
CA ALA A 261 -18.38 -5.68 -8.16
C ALA A 261 -18.32 -4.86 -9.45
N ASP A 262 -19.04 -5.32 -10.48
CA ASP A 262 -19.35 -4.55 -11.67
C ASP A 262 -20.52 -3.59 -11.38
N GLY A 263 -20.68 -2.54 -12.17
CA GLY A 263 -21.81 -1.61 -12.02
C GLY A 263 -21.51 -0.18 -12.42
N SER A 264 -22.31 0.77 -11.90
CA SER A 264 -22.05 2.20 -12.09
C SER A 264 -20.75 2.63 -11.37
N PHE A 265 -20.26 3.80 -11.70
CA PHE A 265 -19.00 4.32 -11.13
C PHE A 265 -19.00 4.39 -9.61
N GLU A 266 -20.18 4.62 -8.99
CA GLU A 266 -20.33 4.69 -7.54
C GLU A 266 -20.46 3.33 -6.86
N VAL A 267 -20.95 2.31 -7.60
CA VAL A 267 -21.24 0.97 -7.07
C VAL A 267 -20.07 0.01 -7.30
N ALA A 268 -19.38 0.20 -8.42
CA ALA A 268 -18.23 -0.65 -8.78
C ALA A 268 -17.17 -0.64 -7.67
N THR A 269 -16.50 -1.77 -7.52
CA THR A 269 -15.40 -1.92 -6.59
C THR A 269 -14.15 -2.42 -7.30
N PHE A 270 -13.00 -1.99 -6.82
CA PHE A 270 -11.67 -2.48 -7.22
C PHE A 270 -10.94 -3.01 -5.99
N ASN A 271 -9.82 -3.66 -6.22
CA ASN A 271 -8.92 -4.10 -5.15
C ASN A 271 -7.46 -3.85 -5.55
N ALA A 272 -6.87 -2.82 -4.97
CA ALA A 272 -5.52 -2.38 -5.27
C ALA A 272 -5.27 -2.20 -6.80
N PRO A 273 -6.10 -1.41 -7.53
CA PRO A 273 -5.93 -1.19 -8.97
C PRO A 273 -4.59 -0.53 -9.24
N GLN A 274 -3.91 -0.93 -10.33
CA GLN A 274 -2.62 -0.37 -10.75
C GLN A 274 -2.66 0.11 -12.19
N GLY A 275 -2.28 -0.72 -13.17
CA GLY A 275 -2.15 -0.36 -14.58
C GLY A 275 -3.40 0.31 -15.16
N LEU A 276 -3.19 1.37 -15.92
CA LEU A 276 -4.24 2.18 -16.54
C LEU A 276 -3.91 2.44 -18.00
N LEU A 277 -4.82 2.10 -18.90
CA LEU A 277 -4.72 2.42 -20.33
C LEU A 277 -6.01 3.09 -20.80
N TYR A 278 -5.92 4.35 -21.21
CA TYR A 278 -7.04 5.05 -21.82
C TYR A 278 -6.98 4.99 -23.34
N ALA A 279 -7.97 4.36 -23.95
CA ALA A 279 -8.12 4.26 -25.39
C ALA A 279 -9.60 4.17 -25.79
N ASN A 280 -9.96 4.71 -26.94
CA ASN A 280 -11.30 4.58 -27.53
C ASN A 280 -12.45 4.96 -26.57
N ASN A 281 -12.25 6.03 -25.78
CA ASN A 281 -13.19 6.50 -24.74
C ASN A 281 -13.54 5.44 -23.68
N LYS A 282 -12.62 4.53 -23.43
CA LYS A 282 -12.64 3.53 -22.35
C LYS A 282 -11.35 3.63 -21.55
N LEU A 283 -11.41 3.23 -20.28
CA LEU A 283 -10.23 3.02 -19.46
C LEU A 283 -10.14 1.54 -19.12
N TYR A 284 -9.05 0.92 -19.52
CA TYR A 284 -8.70 -0.43 -19.11
C TYR A 284 -7.90 -0.37 -17.83
N VAL A 285 -8.20 -1.23 -16.87
CA VAL A 285 -7.65 -1.20 -15.52
C VAL A 285 -7.12 -2.57 -15.15
N ALA A 286 -5.84 -2.67 -14.81
CA ALA A 286 -5.30 -3.83 -14.13
C ALA A 286 -5.73 -3.80 -12.66
N ASP A 287 -6.77 -4.55 -12.33
CA ASP A 287 -7.34 -4.68 -10.98
C ASP A 287 -6.57 -5.77 -10.21
N THR A 288 -5.34 -5.40 -9.81
CA THR A 288 -4.26 -6.29 -9.40
C THR A 288 -4.66 -7.24 -8.28
N GLY A 289 -5.30 -6.72 -7.23
CA GLY A 289 -5.72 -7.53 -6.08
C GLY A 289 -6.95 -8.40 -6.36
N ASN A 290 -7.66 -8.14 -7.47
CA ASN A 290 -8.76 -8.99 -7.97
C ASN A 290 -8.30 -9.93 -9.07
N HIS A 291 -7.03 -9.92 -9.45
CA HIS A 291 -6.52 -10.79 -10.51
C HIS A 291 -7.34 -10.70 -11.80
N ALA A 292 -7.68 -9.47 -12.20
CA ALA A 292 -8.61 -9.21 -13.29
C ALA A 292 -8.23 -7.95 -14.10
N ILE A 293 -8.68 -7.90 -15.35
CA ILE A 293 -8.73 -6.65 -16.13
C ILE A 293 -10.17 -6.16 -16.15
N ARG A 294 -10.34 -4.89 -15.79
CA ARG A 294 -11.64 -4.22 -15.78
C ARG A 294 -11.69 -3.15 -16.87
N VAL A 295 -12.87 -2.89 -17.41
CA VAL A 295 -13.09 -1.84 -18.39
C VAL A 295 -14.10 -0.84 -17.86
N VAL A 296 -13.70 0.42 -17.82
CA VAL A 296 -14.55 1.57 -17.54
C VAL A 296 -15.06 2.13 -18.85
N ASN A 297 -16.36 2.04 -19.08
CA ASN A 297 -17.03 2.61 -20.24
C ASN A 297 -17.67 3.96 -19.85
N PHE A 298 -17.06 5.06 -20.30
CA PHE A 298 -17.52 6.42 -19.95
C PHE A 298 -18.84 6.79 -20.62
N LYS A 299 -19.18 6.19 -21.77
CA LYS A 299 -20.46 6.42 -22.45
C LYS A 299 -21.63 5.82 -21.68
N GLU A 300 -21.40 4.65 -21.05
CA GLU A 300 -22.44 3.90 -20.32
C GLU A 300 -22.41 4.15 -18.82
N ASN A 301 -21.44 4.89 -18.29
CA ASN A 301 -21.18 5.04 -16.85
C ASN A 301 -21.07 3.69 -16.13
N LYS A 302 -20.33 2.75 -16.72
CA LYS A 302 -20.21 1.39 -16.20
C LYS A 302 -18.76 0.93 -16.09
N VAL A 303 -18.50 0.13 -15.07
CA VAL A 303 -17.32 -0.71 -14.92
C VAL A 303 -17.73 -2.16 -15.13
N GLN A 304 -17.00 -2.90 -15.94
CA GLN A 304 -17.23 -4.31 -16.24
C GLN A 304 -15.92 -5.09 -16.21
N THR A 305 -16.00 -6.36 -15.83
CA THR A 305 -14.86 -7.28 -15.90
C THR A 305 -14.67 -7.74 -17.35
N LEU A 306 -13.47 -7.60 -17.89
CA LEU A 306 -13.07 -8.04 -19.22
C LEU A 306 -12.50 -9.45 -19.18
N ILE A 307 -11.51 -9.69 -18.31
CA ILE A 307 -10.81 -10.96 -18.11
C ILE A 307 -10.54 -11.16 -16.63
N GLY A 308 -10.50 -12.39 -16.19
CA GLY A 308 -10.24 -12.76 -14.81
C GLY A 308 -11.52 -13.01 -14.02
N ASN A 309 -11.44 -13.89 -13.05
CA ASN A 309 -12.58 -14.38 -12.27
C ASN A 309 -12.49 -14.07 -10.77
N GLY A 310 -11.54 -13.23 -10.36
CA GLY A 310 -11.30 -12.88 -8.94
C GLY A 310 -10.47 -13.91 -8.17
N VAL A 311 -10.10 -15.02 -8.83
CA VAL A 311 -9.27 -16.06 -8.22
C VAL A 311 -7.87 -15.96 -8.83
N ARG A 312 -6.86 -16.03 -7.97
CA ARG A 312 -5.48 -16.04 -8.40
C ARG A 312 -5.17 -17.27 -9.26
N GLY A 313 -4.60 -17.02 -10.46
CA GLY A 313 -4.15 -18.05 -11.39
C GLY A 313 -2.74 -18.57 -11.13
N GLU A 314 -2.46 -19.71 -11.73
CA GLU A 314 -1.11 -20.27 -11.88
C GLU A 314 -0.52 -19.87 -13.26
N VAL A 315 0.67 -20.36 -13.57
CA VAL A 315 1.29 -20.17 -14.89
C VAL A 315 0.36 -20.69 -15.97
N ILE A 316 0.13 -19.88 -17.01
CA ILE A 316 -0.66 -20.26 -18.17
C ILE A 316 0.25 -21.02 -19.13
N ASP A 317 -0.17 -22.22 -19.55
CA ASP A 317 0.53 -23.05 -20.52
C ASP A 317 -0.08 -22.88 -21.93
N GLU A 318 0.67 -23.24 -22.99
CA GLU A 318 0.15 -23.24 -24.36
C GLU A 318 -1.06 -24.17 -24.47
N GLY A 319 -2.21 -23.62 -24.91
CA GLY A 319 -3.45 -24.39 -25.17
C GLY A 319 -4.58 -24.13 -24.16
N ASP A 320 -4.38 -23.33 -23.14
CA ASP A 320 -5.43 -22.86 -22.24
C ASP A 320 -6.22 -21.71 -22.90
N ASN A 321 -7.29 -22.01 -23.63
CA ASN A 321 -8.00 -21.03 -24.46
C ASN A 321 -9.36 -20.57 -23.89
N ASP A 322 -9.80 -21.04 -22.73
CA ASP A 322 -11.09 -20.60 -22.16
C ASP A 322 -10.93 -19.29 -21.36
N VAL A 323 -11.05 -18.16 -22.04
CA VAL A 323 -10.92 -16.80 -21.49
C VAL A 323 -11.84 -16.53 -20.31
N LYS A 324 -13.03 -17.15 -20.26
CA LYS A 324 -13.98 -16.96 -19.14
C LYS A 324 -13.58 -17.73 -17.89
N ALA A 325 -12.79 -18.78 -18.05
CA ALA A 325 -12.25 -19.59 -16.95
C ALA A 325 -10.86 -19.11 -16.49
N ILE A 326 -10.19 -18.25 -17.29
CA ILE A 326 -8.83 -17.82 -16.99
C ILE A 326 -8.77 -17.03 -15.68
N SER A 327 -7.89 -17.48 -14.82
CA SER A 327 -7.47 -16.79 -13.60
C SER A 327 -6.15 -16.08 -13.88
N LEU A 328 -6.16 -14.76 -13.86
CA LEU A 328 -4.91 -13.97 -13.88
C LEU A 328 -4.20 -14.04 -12.54
N SER A 329 -2.94 -13.62 -12.50
CA SER A 329 -2.15 -13.55 -11.27
C SER A 329 -1.50 -12.18 -11.13
N SER A 330 -2.11 -11.32 -10.31
CA SER A 330 -1.63 -9.96 -10.02
C SER A 330 -1.21 -9.19 -11.28
N PRO A 331 -2.14 -8.92 -12.23
CA PRO A 331 -1.83 -8.07 -13.38
C PRO A 331 -1.44 -6.67 -12.87
N THR A 332 -0.33 -6.12 -13.37
CA THR A 332 0.23 -4.84 -12.92
C THR A 332 0.14 -3.74 -13.95
N ASP A 333 0.09 -4.12 -15.24
CA ASP A 333 0.01 -3.17 -16.33
C ASP A 333 -0.57 -3.78 -17.59
N LEU A 334 -0.92 -2.93 -18.56
CA LEU A 334 -1.52 -3.33 -19.83
C LEU A 334 -1.32 -2.27 -20.93
N GLU A 335 -1.09 -2.70 -22.17
CA GLU A 335 -0.93 -1.85 -23.34
C GLU A 335 -1.54 -2.48 -24.59
N PHE A 336 -1.91 -1.68 -25.57
CA PHE A 336 -2.25 -2.18 -26.91
C PHE A 336 -0.99 -2.41 -27.71
N PHE A 337 -0.78 -3.66 -28.15
CA PHE A 337 0.38 -4.03 -28.95
C PHE A 337 0.18 -5.40 -29.63
N PRO A 338 0.52 -5.60 -30.90
CA PRO A 338 1.07 -4.60 -31.84
C PRO A 338 0.01 -3.63 -32.38
N ASP A 339 -1.26 -3.86 -32.17
CA ASP A 339 -2.39 -3.05 -32.64
C ASP A 339 -3.50 -2.93 -31.58
N GLU A 340 -4.55 -2.14 -31.89
CA GLU A 340 -5.67 -1.87 -30.96
C GLU A 340 -6.62 -3.05 -30.69
N ASN A 341 -6.46 -4.18 -31.37
CA ASN A 341 -7.22 -5.40 -31.12
C ASN A 341 -6.50 -6.32 -30.14
N ASN A 342 -5.22 -6.10 -29.94
CA ASN A 342 -4.34 -6.94 -29.15
C ASN A 342 -3.89 -6.21 -27.88
N LEU A 343 -4.38 -6.68 -26.73
CA LEU A 343 -4.03 -6.14 -25.43
C LEU A 343 -2.96 -7.03 -24.78
N VAL A 344 -1.75 -6.51 -24.63
CA VAL A 344 -0.71 -7.17 -23.81
C VAL A 344 -0.95 -6.87 -22.36
N ILE A 345 -0.84 -7.88 -21.50
CA ILE A 345 -1.13 -7.82 -20.06
C ILE A 345 0.09 -8.32 -19.31
N SER A 346 0.66 -7.49 -18.46
CA SER A 346 1.70 -7.91 -17.51
C SER A 346 1.08 -8.75 -16.39
N ASN A 347 1.14 -10.08 -16.51
CA ASN A 347 0.67 -11.03 -15.49
C ASN A 347 1.80 -11.32 -14.49
N SER A 348 2.14 -10.33 -13.68
CA SER A 348 3.38 -10.28 -12.87
C SER A 348 3.51 -11.40 -11.85
N GLY A 349 2.40 -11.90 -11.30
CA GLY A 349 2.42 -12.99 -10.33
C GLY A 349 2.84 -14.33 -10.90
N THR A 350 2.80 -14.50 -12.25
CA THR A 350 3.30 -15.69 -12.95
C THR A 350 4.56 -15.43 -13.78
N ASN A 351 5.11 -14.21 -13.78
CA ASN A 351 6.25 -13.82 -14.60
C ASN A 351 5.98 -14.04 -16.11
N GLN A 352 4.79 -13.65 -16.57
CA GLN A 352 4.35 -13.75 -17.97
C GLN A 352 3.80 -12.42 -18.45
N ILE A 353 3.97 -12.13 -19.74
CA ILE A 353 3.18 -11.15 -20.49
C ILE A 353 2.23 -11.95 -21.37
N LEU A 354 0.94 -11.71 -21.25
CA LEU A 354 -0.12 -12.38 -22.01
C LEU A 354 -0.60 -11.47 -23.13
N LEU A 355 -1.05 -12.05 -24.23
CA LEU A 355 -1.69 -11.37 -25.35
C LEU A 355 -3.16 -11.75 -25.39
N TYR A 356 -4.05 -10.78 -25.23
CA TYR A 356 -5.48 -10.94 -25.33
C TYR A 356 -6.01 -10.29 -26.61
N ASN A 357 -6.58 -11.08 -27.53
CA ASN A 357 -7.29 -10.57 -28.70
C ASN A 357 -8.73 -10.20 -28.32
N ILE A 358 -9.06 -8.91 -28.44
CA ILE A 358 -10.38 -8.38 -28.04
C ILE A 358 -11.51 -8.89 -28.91
N ASN A 359 -11.27 -9.04 -30.24
CA ASN A 359 -12.30 -9.43 -31.17
C ASN A 359 -12.59 -10.93 -31.10
N GLU A 360 -11.55 -11.74 -31.00
CA GLU A 360 -11.66 -13.21 -30.96
C GLU A 360 -11.94 -13.69 -29.53
N GLN A 361 -11.70 -12.83 -28.53
CA GLN A 361 -11.78 -13.16 -27.09
C GLN A 361 -10.90 -14.37 -26.76
N ASP A 362 -9.69 -14.37 -27.28
CA ASP A 362 -8.69 -15.41 -27.10
C ASP A 362 -7.47 -14.84 -26.34
N ILE A 363 -6.76 -15.69 -25.61
CA ILE A 363 -5.58 -15.34 -24.85
C ILE A 363 -4.44 -16.31 -25.14
N SER A 364 -3.24 -15.76 -25.28
CA SER A 364 -2.02 -16.53 -25.52
C SER A 364 -0.85 -15.95 -24.72
N ILE A 365 0.25 -16.68 -24.68
CA ILE A 365 1.47 -16.21 -24.06
C ILE A 365 2.25 -15.37 -25.08
N PHE A 366 2.46 -14.08 -24.75
CA PHE A 366 3.32 -13.21 -25.53
C PHE A 366 4.80 -13.42 -25.18
N ALA A 367 5.11 -13.47 -23.87
CA ALA A 367 6.47 -13.68 -23.38
C ALA A 367 6.47 -14.19 -21.92
N GLY A 368 7.57 -14.80 -21.52
CA GLY A 368 7.77 -15.32 -20.16
C GLY A 368 7.31 -16.76 -19.99
N ASN A 369 8.22 -17.65 -19.63
CA ASN A 369 7.95 -19.08 -19.42
C ASN A 369 7.45 -19.43 -18.02
N GLY A 370 7.06 -18.43 -17.22
CA GLY A 370 6.59 -18.61 -15.85
C GLY A 370 7.68 -18.73 -14.80
N GLN A 371 8.92 -18.94 -15.19
CA GLN A 371 10.06 -18.94 -14.26
C GLN A 371 10.57 -17.53 -14.06
N GLN A 372 10.92 -17.20 -12.82
CA GLN A 372 11.56 -15.92 -12.54
C GLN A 372 12.99 -15.92 -13.08
N GLY A 373 13.28 -15.01 -14.01
CA GLY A 373 14.58 -14.93 -14.65
C GLY A 373 14.78 -13.68 -15.49
N ILE A 374 15.85 -13.65 -16.26
CA ILE A 374 16.24 -12.52 -17.13
C ILE A 374 16.77 -13.01 -18.48
N ASP A 375 16.35 -14.18 -18.90
CA ASP A 375 16.75 -14.75 -20.17
C ASP A 375 16.07 -14.03 -21.32
N ASP A 376 16.85 -13.66 -22.33
CA ASP A 376 16.40 -13.03 -23.57
C ASP A 376 15.95 -14.09 -24.58
N GLY A 377 15.34 -13.64 -25.68
CA GLY A 377 14.88 -14.49 -26.79
C GLY A 377 13.37 -14.58 -26.88
N LYS A 378 12.88 -15.59 -27.61
CA LYS A 378 11.45 -15.86 -27.78
C LYS A 378 10.94 -16.90 -26.78
N PHE A 379 9.65 -16.87 -26.49
CA PHE A 379 8.97 -17.97 -25.78
C PHE A 379 9.22 -19.32 -26.49
N PRO A 380 9.49 -20.43 -25.77
CA PRO A 380 9.49 -20.55 -24.29
C PRO A 380 10.88 -20.31 -23.63
N ASN A 381 11.88 -19.81 -24.37
CA ASN A 381 13.25 -19.68 -23.88
C ASN A 381 13.50 -18.40 -23.08
N ASN A 382 12.60 -17.43 -23.13
CA ASN A 382 12.72 -16.20 -22.34
C ASN A 382 12.09 -16.34 -20.97
N SER A 383 12.61 -15.58 -20.00
CA SER A 383 12.09 -15.50 -18.64
C SER A 383 11.93 -14.04 -18.20
N LEU A 384 10.98 -13.79 -17.30
CA LEU A 384 10.63 -12.48 -16.76
C LEU A 384 10.75 -12.50 -15.22
N ALA A 385 10.78 -11.32 -14.61
CA ALA A 385 10.88 -11.18 -13.17
C ALA A 385 9.98 -10.04 -12.66
N GLN A 386 8.68 -10.26 -12.65
CA GLN A 386 7.65 -9.32 -12.17
C GLN A 386 7.64 -8.00 -12.96
N THR A 387 7.33 -8.08 -14.24
CA THR A 387 7.12 -6.90 -15.10
C THR A 387 6.10 -5.96 -14.47
N SER A 388 6.42 -4.67 -14.31
CA SER A 388 5.59 -3.73 -13.55
C SER A 388 5.01 -2.60 -14.37
N ASP A 389 5.64 -2.24 -15.49
CA ASP A 389 5.18 -1.19 -16.40
C ASP A 389 5.62 -1.48 -17.82
N MET A 390 4.77 -1.12 -18.77
CA MET A 390 5.00 -1.32 -20.20
C MET A 390 4.61 -0.06 -20.96
N THR A 391 5.27 0.21 -22.09
CA THR A 391 4.87 1.25 -23.03
C THR A 391 5.34 0.94 -24.43
N VAL A 392 4.54 1.30 -25.41
CA VAL A 392 4.86 1.07 -26.84
C VAL A 392 5.50 2.29 -27.43
N TYR A 393 6.62 2.08 -28.14
CA TYR A 393 7.29 3.12 -28.91
C TYR A 393 8.04 2.51 -30.11
N ASN A 394 7.78 3.02 -31.31
CA ASN A 394 8.43 2.58 -32.58
C ASN A 394 8.42 1.05 -32.73
N ASP A 395 7.23 0.45 -32.75
CA ASP A 395 6.98 -0.98 -32.93
C ASP A 395 7.72 -1.90 -31.93
N LYS A 396 7.98 -1.38 -30.74
CA LYS A 396 8.56 -2.13 -29.63
C LYS A 396 7.77 -1.89 -28.34
N LEU A 397 7.59 -2.95 -27.59
CA LEU A 397 7.07 -2.91 -26.24
C LEU A 397 8.23 -2.80 -25.26
N TYR A 398 8.48 -1.60 -24.72
CA TYR A 398 9.47 -1.39 -23.67
C TYR A 398 8.84 -1.70 -22.32
N PHE A 399 9.62 -2.31 -21.41
CA PHE A 399 9.12 -2.63 -20.09
C PHE A 399 10.22 -2.64 -19.03
N VAL A 400 9.83 -2.41 -17.78
CA VAL A 400 10.68 -2.59 -16.61
C VAL A 400 10.31 -3.86 -15.87
N ASP A 401 11.33 -4.65 -15.58
CA ASP A 401 11.22 -5.95 -14.91
C ASP A 401 11.74 -5.78 -13.47
N SER A 402 10.80 -5.57 -12.54
CA SER A 402 11.11 -5.01 -11.21
C SER A 402 11.99 -5.90 -10.35
N ALA A 403 11.71 -7.20 -10.31
CA ALA A 403 12.45 -8.10 -9.42
C ALA A 403 13.87 -8.42 -9.96
N SER A 404 14.09 -8.25 -11.27
CA SER A 404 15.42 -8.33 -11.88
C SER A 404 16.13 -6.98 -11.97
N SER A 405 15.42 -5.87 -11.63
CA SER A 405 15.93 -4.50 -11.74
C SER A 405 16.48 -4.20 -13.13
N SER A 406 15.73 -4.53 -14.17
CA SER A 406 16.15 -4.39 -15.56
C SER A 406 15.20 -3.55 -16.42
N LEU A 407 15.75 -2.95 -17.46
CA LEU A 407 15.03 -2.35 -18.59
C LEU A 407 15.15 -3.28 -19.79
N ARG A 408 14.02 -3.63 -20.38
CA ARG A 408 13.96 -4.59 -21.49
C ARG A 408 12.98 -4.09 -22.55
N TYR A 409 13.02 -4.68 -23.73
CA TYR A 409 11.96 -4.51 -24.75
C TYR A 409 11.66 -5.84 -25.44
N ALA A 410 10.47 -5.94 -26.01
CA ALA A 410 10.07 -6.99 -26.94
C ALA A 410 9.71 -6.40 -28.29
N ASN A 411 9.97 -7.14 -29.38
CA ASN A 411 9.39 -6.86 -30.69
C ASN A 411 7.98 -7.47 -30.82
N GLU A 412 7.35 -7.29 -31.98
CA GLU A 412 5.99 -7.80 -32.25
C GLU A 412 5.88 -9.34 -32.14
N ASP A 413 6.96 -10.06 -32.38
CA ASP A 413 7.04 -11.52 -32.25
C ASP A 413 7.29 -12.01 -30.80
N GLY A 414 7.30 -11.14 -29.81
CA GLY A 414 7.62 -11.47 -28.42
C GLY A 414 9.09 -11.82 -28.15
N GLU A 415 10.01 -11.48 -29.06
CA GLU A 415 11.46 -11.63 -28.82
C GLU A 415 11.95 -10.55 -27.86
N ILE A 416 12.41 -10.94 -26.69
CA ILE A 416 12.89 -10.05 -25.64
C ILE A 416 14.38 -9.75 -25.80
N LYS A 417 14.75 -8.48 -25.53
CA LYS A 417 16.14 -8.03 -25.39
C LYS A 417 16.30 -7.13 -24.17
N THR A 418 17.35 -7.37 -23.42
CA THR A 418 17.71 -6.58 -22.22
C THR A 418 18.61 -5.41 -22.60
N LEU A 419 18.18 -4.18 -22.26
CA LEU A 419 18.94 -2.94 -22.47
C LEU A 419 19.82 -2.59 -21.27
N VAL A 420 19.23 -2.71 -20.06
CA VAL A 420 19.93 -2.46 -18.79
C VAL A 420 19.70 -3.62 -17.85
N LYS A 421 20.78 -4.16 -17.35
CA LYS A 421 20.78 -5.21 -16.33
C LYS A 421 21.48 -4.68 -15.08
N SER A 422 20.78 -4.66 -13.96
CA SER A 422 21.44 -4.46 -12.67
C SER A 422 22.13 -5.73 -12.24
N LEU A 423 23.37 -5.64 -11.81
CA LEU A 423 24.14 -6.79 -11.33
C LEU A 423 23.73 -7.21 -9.92
N ASP A 424 22.94 -6.39 -9.21
CA ASP A 424 22.60 -6.55 -7.79
C ASP A 424 21.26 -7.28 -7.56
N GLY A 425 20.86 -8.15 -8.46
CA GLY A 425 19.71 -9.04 -8.22
C GLY A 425 19.99 -10.01 -7.04
N VAL A 426 18.92 -10.38 -6.35
CA VAL A 426 18.75 -11.24 -5.15
C VAL A 426 19.90 -12.22 -4.78
N LYS A 427 20.75 -12.62 -5.72
CA LYS A 427 21.84 -13.58 -5.47
C LYS A 427 23.08 -12.98 -4.80
N GLN A 428 23.34 -11.67 -4.89
CA GLN A 428 24.55 -11.07 -4.28
C GLN A 428 24.40 -10.78 -2.79
N ASN A 429 23.20 -10.45 -2.31
CA ASN A 429 22.96 -10.17 -0.89
C ASN A 429 23.00 -11.43 0.00
N LEU A 430 22.83 -12.62 -0.58
CA LEU A 430 22.83 -13.88 0.17
C LEU A 430 24.20 -14.55 0.23
N SER A 431 25.19 -14.11 -0.56
CA SER A 431 26.50 -14.76 -0.66
C SER A 431 27.67 -13.98 -0.01
N SER A 432 27.46 -12.73 0.37
CA SER A 432 28.51 -11.93 1.01
C SER A 432 28.33 -11.89 2.53
N ASN A 433 29.23 -12.56 3.26
CA ASN A 433 29.47 -12.35 4.70
C ASN A 433 30.06 -10.96 5.01
N SER A 434 29.81 -9.95 4.17
CA SER A 434 30.31 -8.60 4.40
C SER A 434 29.34 -7.86 5.32
N SER A 435 29.75 -7.68 6.55
CA SER A 435 29.14 -6.91 7.62
C SER A 435 29.16 -5.38 7.40
N SER A 436 29.27 -4.92 6.18
CA SER A 436 29.11 -3.52 5.81
C SER A 436 28.34 -3.44 4.49
N MET A 437 27.07 -3.02 4.56
CA MET A 437 26.41 -2.41 3.41
C MET A 437 27.18 -1.12 3.12
N ASP A 438 28.15 -1.23 2.22
CA ASP A 438 28.88 -0.06 1.76
C ASP A 438 27.93 0.76 0.87
N ASN A 439 27.36 1.84 1.43
CA ASN A 439 26.40 2.77 0.83
C ASN A 439 26.95 3.48 -0.44
N LYS A 440 28.07 3.02 -1.02
CA LYS A 440 28.81 3.71 -2.09
C LYS A 440 28.64 3.15 -3.50
N LYS A 441 27.93 2.03 -3.71
CA LYS A 441 27.54 1.60 -5.07
C LYS A 441 26.02 1.58 -5.16
N SER A 442 25.43 2.69 -5.56
CA SER A 442 24.03 2.67 -5.99
C SER A 442 23.92 1.67 -7.13
N SER A 443 23.07 0.66 -6.99
CA SER A 443 22.73 -0.23 -8.09
C SER A 443 22.23 0.61 -9.28
N ILE A 444 22.52 0.18 -10.49
CA ILE A 444 22.13 0.91 -11.71
C ILE A 444 20.62 1.17 -11.71
N LEU A 445 19.81 0.14 -11.41
CA LEU A 445 18.37 0.20 -11.15
C LEU A 445 18.07 -0.59 -9.87
N GLN A 446 17.01 -0.21 -9.17
CA GLN A 446 16.53 -0.94 -7.98
C GLN A 446 15.01 -0.98 -7.96
N SER A 447 14.43 -2.11 -8.35
CA SER A 447 12.99 -2.34 -8.45
C SER A 447 12.25 -1.21 -9.20
N PRO A 448 12.60 -0.92 -10.48
CA PRO A 448 11.93 0.14 -11.25
C PRO A 448 10.44 -0.21 -11.42
N LYS A 449 9.57 0.81 -11.36
CA LYS A 449 8.10 0.62 -11.36
C LYS A 449 7.37 1.36 -12.45
N GLY A 450 8.01 2.32 -13.12
CA GLY A 450 7.38 3.11 -14.15
C GLY A 450 8.34 3.46 -15.28
N LEU A 451 7.82 3.60 -16.50
CA LEU A 451 8.59 4.10 -17.63
C LEU A 451 7.76 4.91 -18.61
N VAL A 452 8.43 5.80 -19.34
CA VAL A 452 7.91 6.47 -20.53
C VAL A 452 9.02 6.63 -21.54
N VAL A 453 8.70 6.52 -22.83
CA VAL A 453 9.68 6.51 -23.92
C VAL A 453 9.43 7.68 -24.87
N ASP A 454 10.50 8.29 -25.37
CA ASP A 454 10.49 9.21 -26.50
C ASP A 454 11.65 8.92 -27.47
N ASP A 455 11.84 9.75 -28.48
CA ASP A 455 12.89 9.63 -29.49
C ASP A 455 14.33 9.71 -28.92
N THR A 456 14.49 10.24 -27.72
CA THR A 456 15.79 10.41 -27.06
C THR A 456 16.15 9.31 -26.07
N GLY A 457 15.15 8.53 -25.60
CA GLY A 457 15.42 7.45 -24.65
C GLY A 457 14.23 7.04 -23.79
N VAL A 458 14.53 6.25 -22.77
CA VAL A 458 13.58 5.73 -21.78
C VAL A 458 13.76 6.44 -20.46
N TYR A 459 12.70 7.05 -19.95
CA TYR A 459 12.67 7.69 -18.62
C TYR A 459 12.03 6.71 -17.64
N ILE A 460 12.66 6.51 -16.51
CA ILE A 460 12.36 5.40 -15.60
C ILE A 460 12.14 5.93 -14.18
N SER A 461 11.06 5.53 -13.54
CA SER A 461 10.89 5.66 -12.09
C SER A 461 11.64 4.52 -11.41
N ASP A 462 12.84 4.82 -10.91
CA ASP A 462 13.71 3.88 -10.21
C ASP A 462 13.36 3.89 -8.72
N SER A 463 12.31 3.12 -8.39
CA SER A 463 11.51 3.29 -7.16
C SER A 463 12.31 3.18 -5.89
N LEU A 464 13.07 2.11 -5.68
CA LEU A 464 13.82 1.91 -4.44
C LEU A 464 15.12 2.73 -4.37
N ASN A 465 15.53 3.36 -5.48
CA ASN A 465 16.56 4.41 -5.49
C ASN A 465 15.95 5.81 -5.30
N ASN A 466 14.62 5.94 -5.20
CA ASN A 466 13.88 7.19 -4.96
C ASN A 466 14.20 8.29 -5.97
N ARG A 467 14.29 7.94 -7.27
CA ARG A 467 14.68 8.90 -8.32
C ARG A 467 14.13 8.56 -9.69
N LEU A 468 14.20 9.53 -10.58
CA LEU A 468 14.00 9.35 -12.02
C LEU A 468 15.35 9.17 -12.70
N LYS A 469 15.42 8.24 -13.65
CA LYS A 469 16.58 7.99 -14.49
C LYS A 469 16.23 8.07 -15.97
N LYS A 470 17.25 8.24 -16.81
CA LYS A 470 17.12 8.15 -18.27
C LYS A 470 18.11 7.15 -18.82
N TYR A 471 17.62 6.21 -19.62
CA TYR A 471 18.43 5.45 -20.57
C TYR A 471 18.42 6.18 -21.89
N ASP A 472 19.58 6.63 -22.35
CA ASP A 472 19.74 7.44 -23.57
C ASP A 472 20.03 6.52 -24.76
N PHE A 473 19.23 6.61 -25.82
CA PHE A 473 19.36 5.75 -26.99
C PHE A 473 20.66 5.99 -27.78
N SER A 474 21.17 7.22 -27.77
CA SER A 474 22.35 7.60 -28.56
C SER A 474 23.64 7.05 -27.95
N SER A 475 23.73 7.05 -26.63
CA SER A 475 24.91 6.61 -25.88
C SER A 475 24.82 5.22 -25.31
N ALA A 476 23.62 4.63 -25.28
CA ALA A 476 23.29 3.39 -24.58
C ALA A 476 23.70 3.43 -23.08
N GLN A 477 23.63 4.62 -22.45
CA GLN A 477 24.00 4.83 -21.06
C GLN A 477 22.76 5.22 -20.25
N ILE A 478 22.74 4.79 -18.98
CA ILE A 478 21.73 5.22 -18.01
C ILE A 478 22.33 6.26 -17.06
N ARG A 479 21.55 7.29 -16.73
CA ARG A 479 21.98 8.36 -15.81
C ARG A 479 20.83 8.81 -14.94
N ASP A 480 21.17 9.36 -13.77
CA ASP A 480 20.21 10.00 -12.89
C ASP A 480 19.71 11.32 -13.50
N LEU A 481 18.43 11.63 -13.32
CA LEU A 481 17.82 12.89 -13.75
C LEU A 481 17.38 13.74 -12.55
N VAL A 482 16.50 13.19 -11.70
CA VAL A 482 15.85 13.91 -10.60
C VAL A 482 15.69 12.96 -9.42
N GLY A 483 15.90 13.48 -8.22
CA GLY A 483 15.87 12.70 -6.98
C GLY A 483 17.26 12.25 -6.56
N SER A 484 17.42 12.09 -5.28
CA SER A 484 18.70 11.63 -4.70
C SER A 484 18.48 10.70 -3.51
N ASN A 485 17.67 11.13 -2.56
CA ASN A 485 17.35 10.40 -1.34
C ASN A 485 15.84 10.28 -1.20
N ARG A 486 15.39 9.43 -0.28
CA ARG A 486 14.00 9.42 0.15
C ARG A 486 13.63 10.75 0.79
N GLY A 487 12.51 11.37 0.37
CA GLY A 487 12.07 12.65 0.91
C GLY A 487 10.84 13.22 0.21
N GLU A 488 10.50 14.44 0.58
CA GLU A 488 9.32 15.17 0.10
C GLU A 488 9.68 16.54 -0.50
N GLU A 489 10.95 16.88 -0.59
CA GLU A 489 11.39 18.15 -1.13
C GLU A 489 10.98 18.29 -2.60
N LEU A 490 10.69 19.52 -3.02
CA LEU A 490 10.32 19.91 -4.39
C LEU A 490 11.27 20.97 -4.93
N GLY A 491 11.04 21.40 -6.17
CA GLY A 491 11.87 22.38 -6.87
C GLY A 491 13.11 21.74 -7.47
N ASN A 492 14.26 22.39 -7.33
CA ASN A 492 15.55 21.92 -7.87
C ASN A 492 16.25 20.86 -6.98
N LYS A 493 15.70 20.56 -5.81
CA LYS A 493 16.19 19.53 -4.89
C LYS A 493 15.14 18.44 -4.65
N THR A 494 14.37 18.14 -5.67
CA THR A 494 13.29 17.17 -5.61
C THR A 494 13.76 15.84 -5.03
N ASN A 495 13.01 15.33 -4.06
CA ASN A 495 13.15 13.98 -3.56
C ASN A 495 11.80 13.25 -3.68
N PHE A 496 11.87 11.94 -3.82
CA PHE A 496 10.72 11.05 -3.91
C PHE A 496 10.76 10.01 -2.80
N ASP A 497 9.65 9.29 -2.65
CA ASP A 497 9.58 8.09 -1.85
C ASP A 497 8.83 6.98 -2.61
N GLU A 498 9.60 6.05 -3.14
CA GLU A 498 9.15 4.98 -4.02
C GLU A 498 8.28 5.50 -5.19
N PRO A 499 8.83 6.37 -6.08
CA PRO A 499 8.10 6.81 -7.27
C PRO A 499 7.73 5.60 -8.13
N ASN A 500 6.47 5.58 -8.62
CA ASN A 500 5.94 4.47 -9.40
C ASN A 500 5.64 4.92 -10.84
N GLY A 501 4.37 4.99 -11.26
CA GLY A 501 4.00 5.37 -12.62
C GLY A 501 4.50 6.76 -13.00
N ILE A 502 4.90 6.90 -14.24
CA ILE A 502 5.34 8.14 -14.87
C ILE A 502 4.68 8.29 -16.23
N ILE A 503 4.13 9.46 -16.52
CA ILE A 503 3.63 9.81 -17.85
C ILE A 503 4.25 11.14 -18.32
N SER A 504 4.34 11.31 -19.63
CA SER A 504 4.79 12.57 -20.26
C SER A 504 3.59 13.32 -20.83
N VAL A 505 3.36 14.54 -20.36
CA VAL A 505 2.27 15.39 -20.84
C VAL A 505 2.86 16.78 -21.14
N LEU A 506 2.81 17.18 -22.39
CA LEU A 506 3.43 18.43 -22.87
C LEU A 506 4.93 18.46 -22.52
N ASP A 507 5.37 19.48 -21.79
CA ASP A 507 6.75 19.68 -21.34
C ASP A 507 7.05 19.12 -19.94
N ARG A 508 6.20 18.24 -19.39
CA ARG A 508 6.30 17.74 -18.03
C ARG A 508 6.18 16.24 -17.93
N PHE A 509 6.85 15.68 -16.94
CA PHE A 509 6.54 14.38 -16.39
C PHE A 509 5.58 14.53 -15.22
N TYR A 510 4.59 13.67 -15.14
CA TYR A 510 3.75 13.48 -13.97
C TYR A 510 4.15 12.15 -13.35
N VAL A 511 4.53 12.18 -12.07
CA VAL A 511 5.10 11.04 -11.36
C VAL A 511 4.24 10.72 -10.15
N ALA A 512 3.81 9.49 -10.03
CA ALA A 512 3.17 8.99 -8.81
C ALA A 512 4.23 8.79 -7.72
N ASP A 513 4.34 9.73 -6.79
CA ASP A 513 5.22 9.67 -5.63
C ASP A 513 4.51 8.92 -4.51
N THR A 514 4.50 7.58 -4.66
CA THR A 514 3.56 6.65 -4.04
C THR A 514 3.52 6.73 -2.52
N ASN A 515 4.66 6.61 -1.86
CA ASN A 515 4.72 6.62 -0.40
C ASN A 515 4.53 8.01 0.21
N ASN A 516 4.60 9.08 -0.61
CA ASN A 516 4.26 10.43 -0.21
C ASN A 516 2.80 10.79 -0.51
N ASN A 517 2.01 9.85 -1.05
CA ASN A 517 0.58 10.03 -1.35
C ASN A 517 0.27 11.23 -2.25
N ARG A 518 1.11 11.48 -3.28
CA ARG A 518 1.01 12.66 -4.13
C ARG A 518 1.41 12.38 -5.58
N ILE A 519 1.08 13.33 -6.46
CA ILE A 519 1.59 13.37 -7.83
C ILE A 519 2.52 14.58 -7.95
N VAL A 520 3.72 14.34 -8.45
CA VAL A 520 4.74 15.39 -8.67
C VAL A 520 4.85 15.66 -10.15
N MET A 521 4.78 16.94 -10.53
CA MET A 521 5.05 17.42 -11.89
C MET A 521 6.51 17.84 -12.00
N VAL A 522 7.24 17.29 -12.96
CA VAL A 522 8.66 17.59 -13.19
C VAL A 522 8.82 18.18 -14.58
N SER A 523 9.40 19.38 -14.69
CA SER A 523 9.74 19.99 -15.98
C SER A 523 10.75 19.13 -16.73
N ARG A 524 10.51 18.87 -18.02
CA ARG A 524 11.44 18.09 -18.86
C ARG A 524 12.70 18.86 -19.24
N SER A 525 12.66 20.18 -19.19
CA SER A 525 13.77 21.07 -19.58
C SER A 525 14.67 21.44 -18.42
N SER A 526 14.10 21.86 -17.26
CA SER A 526 14.86 22.30 -16.08
C SER A 526 15.01 21.23 -15.01
N PHE A 527 14.17 20.19 -15.03
CA PHE A 527 14.01 19.17 -13.99
C PHE A 527 13.55 19.72 -12.62
N ASP A 528 13.08 20.97 -12.59
CA ASP A 528 12.39 21.50 -11.42
C ASP A 528 11.04 20.83 -11.24
N SER A 529 10.60 20.67 -9.99
CA SER A 529 9.33 20.02 -9.69
C SER A 529 8.38 20.88 -8.89
N GLU A 530 7.10 20.58 -9.06
CA GLU A 530 6.00 21.14 -8.26
C GLU A 530 4.94 20.07 -7.98
N LEU A 531 4.10 20.32 -7.01
CA LEU A 531 3.01 19.42 -6.64
C LEU A 531 1.83 19.58 -7.58
N LEU A 532 1.30 18.49 -8.14
CA LEU A 532 -0.07 18.49 -8.67
C LEU A 532 -1.05 18.51 -7.49
N ASN A 533 -1.68 19.65 -7.27
CA ASN A 533 -2.65 19.79 -6.19
C ASN A 533 -3.97 19.11 -6.58
N VAL A 534 -4.06 17.81 -6.32
CA VAL A 534 -5.26 17.02 -6.61
C VAL A 534 -6.37 17.40 -5.62
N MET A 535 -7.41 18.02 -6.13
CA MET A 535 -8.58 18.41 -5.33
C MET A 535 -9.48 17.19 -5.06
N PRO A 536 -10.13 17.09 -3.91
CA PRO A 536 -11.08 16.01 -3.65
C PRO A 536 -12.29 16.13 -4.60
N ALA A 537 -12.75 14.99 -5.14
CA ALA A 537 -14.02 14.94 -5.85
C ALA A 537 -15.16 15.09 -4.83
N LEU A 538 -15.81 16.26 -4.82
CA LEU A 538 -16.87 16.58 -3.86
C LEU A 538 -18.20 15.99 -4.34
N LYS A 539 -18.50 14.75 -3.93
CA LYS A 539 -19.86 14.23 -3.88
C LYS A 539 -20.32 14.18 -2.43
N LEU A 540 -21.24 15.07 -2.07
CA LEU A 540 -21.99 14.94 -0.83
C LEU A 540 -22.96 13.75 -0.97
N GLN A 541 -22.51 12.55 -0.59
CA GLN A 541 -23.45 11.45 -0.33
C GLN A 541 -24.04 11.62 1.08
N LYS A 542 -25.34 11.43 1.21
CA LYS A 542 -26.13 11.66 2.45
C LYS A 542 -25.58 10.96 3.70
N GLU A 543 -24.68 9.98 3.57
CA GLU A 543 -24.13 9.18 4.68
C GLU A 543 -22.61 8.97 4.64
N GLY A 544 -21.91 9.32 3.54
CA GLY A 544 -20.50 8.95 3.35
C GLY A 544 -19.48 10.03 3.72
N PHE A 545 -19.83 11.30 3.58
CA PHE A 545 -18.88 12.41 3.73
C PHE A 545 -18.45 12.63 5.19
N LEU A 546 -19.35 12.36 6.14
CA LEU A 546 -19.10 12.55 7.57
C LEU A 546 -18.26 11.42 8.20
N GLN A 547 -18.15 10.26 7.58
CA GLN A 547 -17.42 9.10 8.14
C GLN A 547 -15.91 9.24 8.12
N TYR A 548 -15.36 10.16 7.31
CA TYR A 548 -13.90 10.32 7.16
C TYR A 548 -13.32 11.51 7.94
N LEU A 549 -14.15 12.25 8.67
CA LEU A 549 -13.72 13.35 9.51
C LEU A 549 -13.71 12.90 10.98
N PRO A 550 -12.56 12.49 11.55
CA PRO A 550 -12.49 12.10 12.95
C PRO A 550 -12.86 13.30 13.83
N ASN A 551 -13.67 13.05 14.89
CA ASN A 551 -14.13 14.08 15.84
C ASN A 551 -14.87 15.26 15.16
N LEU A 552 -15.81 14.94 14.26
CA LEU A 552 -16.61 15.97 13.59
C LEU A 552 -17.50 16.71 14.60
N GLU A 553 -17.34 18.01 14.67
CA GLU A 553 -18.29 18.91 15.31
C GLU A 553 -19.15 19.56 14.24
N THR A 554 -20.45 19.25 14.25
CA THR A 554 -21.46 19.97 13.48
C THR A 554 -22.00 21.10 14.32
N SER A 555 -21.84 22.32 13.85
CA SER A 555 -22.47 23.49 14.50
C SER A 555 -23.83 23.79 13.89
N ASN A 556 -24.67 24.48 14.65
CA ASN A 556 -25.98 24.92 14.17
C ASN A 556 -25.81 25.80 12.93
N GLU A 557 -26.78 25.73 12.03
CA GLU A 557 -26.86 26.61 10.84
C GLU A 557 -26.71 28.07 11.23
N ILE A 558 -25.86 28.82 10.53
CA ILE A 558 -25.68 30.26 10.73
C ILE A 558 -26.19 31.05 9.52
N ASN A 559 -26.70 32.23 9.77
CA ASN A 559 -27.07 33.18 8.73
C ASN A 559 -25.94 34.21 8.59
N LEU A 560 -25.42 34.40 7.38
CA LEU A 560 -24.40 35.40 7.08
C LEU A 560 -24.93 36.50 6.18
N LYS A 561 -24.33 37.69 6.29
CA LYS A 561 -24.63 38.84 5.45
C LYS A 561 -24.16 38.61 4.02
N ALA A 562 -25.04 38.84 3.05
CA ALA A 562 -24.69 38.72 1.65
C ALA A 562 -23.70 39.82 1.20
N GLN A 563 -22.83 39.49 0.25
CA GLN A 563 -21.89 40.41 -0.44
C GLN A 563 -20.94 41.19 0.51
N SER A 564 -20.81 40.75 1.78
CA SER A 564 -19.91 41.37 2.76
C SER A 564 -18.61 40.56 2.89
N ASP A 565 -17.59 41.17 3.46
CA ASP A 565 -16.36 40.49 3.82
C ASP A 565 -16.61 39.67 5.11
N ILE A 566 -16.56 38.38 5.00
CA ILE A 566 -16.73 37.43 6.11
C ILE A 566 -15.38 37.00 6.63
N THR A 567 -15.14 37.23 7.92
CA THR A 567 -13.92 36.82 8.57
C THR A 567 -14.06 35.45 9.25
N PHE A 568 -13.17 34.53 8.94
CA PHE A 568 -13.01 33.27 9.67
C PHE A 568 -11.83 33.38 10.62
N ALA A 569 -12.04 33.06 11.90
CA ALA A 569 -11.01 33.14 12.92
C ALA A 569 -10.86 31.80 13.68
N LEU A 570 -9.62 31.41 13.91
CA LEU A 570 -9.23 30.26 14.74
C LEU A 570 -8.74 30.75 16.10
N GLU A 571 -9.49 30.49 17.15
CA GLU A 571 -9.07 30.73 18.51
C GLU A 571 -8.40 29.47 19.07
N VAL A 572 -7.09 29.55 19.35
CA VAL A 572 -6.33 28.45 19.92
C VAL A 572 -6.19 28.65 21.41
N GLU A 573 -6.63 27.69 22.20
CA GLU A 573 -6.56 27.75 23.66
C GLU A 573 -5.12 27.90 24.16
N LYS A 574 -4.94 28.58 25.30
CA LYS A 574 -3.61 28.81 25.90
C LYS A 574 -2.88 27.47 26.17
N GLY A 575 -1.66 27.36 25.68
CA GLY A 575 -0.84 26.13 25.78
C GLY A 575 -1.05 25.14 24.63
N TRP A 576 -1.79 25.55 23.59
CA TRP A 576 -1.98 24.81 22.35
C TRP A 576 -1.50 25.61 21.15
N LYS A 577 -1.09 24.92 20.09
CA LYS A 577 -0.72 25.54 18.81
C LYS A 577 -1.25 24.71 17.64
N ILE A 578 -1.50 25.35 16.52
CA ILE A 578 -1.80 24.65 15.28
C ILE A 578 -0.52 23.94 14.82
N ASN A 579 -0.65 22.69 14.40
CA ASN A 579 0.48 21.91 13.92
C ASN A 579 0.82 22.30 12.48
N ASP A 580 2.02 22.80 12.25
CA ASP A 580 2.56 23.21 10.95
C ASP A 580 2.92 22.03 10.03
N GLN A 581 3.04 20.83 10.59
CA GLN A 581 3.28 19.59 9.84
C GLN A 581 1.98 18.82 9.51
N GLY A 582 0.84 19.26 10.04
CA GLY A 582 -0.46 18.66 9.79
C GLY A 582 -1.20 19.37 8.63
N PRO A 583 -1.79 18.64 7.67
CA PRO A 583 -2.49 19.22 6.53
C PRO A 583 -3.84 19.81 6.97
N SER A 584 -3.80 20.93 7.70
CA SER A 584 -5.00 21.70 8.05
C SER A 584 -5.57 22.38 6.81
N PHE A 585 -6.90 22.32 6.66
CA PHE A 585 -7.60 22.99 5.57
C PHE A 585 -8.99 23.46 5.99
N LEU A 586 -9.52 24.42 5.23
CA LEU A 586 -10.92 24.83 5.27
C LEU A 586 -11.44 24.99 3.83
N ASN A 587 -12.51 24.29 3.50
CA ASN A 587 -13.23 24.40 2.24
C ASN A 587 -14.49 25.23 2.40
N VAL A 588 -14.78 26.05 1.41
CA VAL A 588 -16.06 26.73 1.24
C VAL A 588 -16.77 26.07 0.06
N LEU A 589 -17.95 25.54 0.32
CA LEU A 589 -18.73 24.78 -0.65
C LEU A 589 -20.06 25.50 -0.93
N LEU A 590 -20.42 25.67 -2.19
CA LEU A 590 -21.80 26.04 -2.59
C LEU A 590 -22.62 24.76 -2.58
N TYR A 591 -23.73 24.76 -1.84
CA TYR A 591 -24.54 23.57 -1.59
C TYR A 591 -25.94 23.72 -2.17
N ASP A 592 -26.40 22.70 -2.90
CA ASP A 592 -27.79 22.60 -3.39
C ASP A 592 -28.54 21.53 -2.59
N ASP A 593 -29.50 21.94 -1.78
CA ASP A 593 -30.34 21.08 -0.96
C ASP A 593 -31.17 20.07 -1.76
N LYS A 594 -31.43 20.33 -3.05
CA LYS A 594 -32.28 19.47 -3.89
C LYS A 594 -31.51 18.36 -4.54
N THR A 595 -30.28 18.64 -5.02
CA THR A 595 -29.45 17.69 -5.72
C THR A 595 -28.45 17.04 -4.80
N ILE A 596 -28.28 17.55 -3.56
CA ILE A 596 -27.26 17.12 -2.58
C ILE A 596 -25.85 17.20 -3.19
N GLN A 597 -25.63 18.18 -4.06
CA GLN A 597 -24.33 18.46 -4.68
C GLN A 597 -23.71 19.69 -4.04
N ALA A 598 -22.39 19.66 -3.92
CA ALA A 598 -21.63 20.80 -3.43
C ALA A 598 -20.47 21.09 -4.38
N ASP A 599 -20.37 22.36 -4.79
CA ASP A 599 -19.26 22.85 -5.61
C ASP A 599 -18.26 23.58 -4.73
N LEU A 600 -16.98 23.25 -4.85
CA LEU A 600 -15.92 23.94 -4.14
C LEU A 600 -15.77 25.38 -4.67
N ILE A 601 -15.96 26.35 -3.78
CA ILE A 601 -15.82 27.79 -4.09
C ILE A 601 -14.43 28.30 -3.70
N ALA A 602 -13.91 27.85 -2.56
CA ALA A 602 -12.58 28.20 -2.08
C ALA A 602 -12.00 27.12 -1.19
N ASN A 603 -10.68 26.99 -1.24
CA ASN A 603 -9.88 26.16 -0.35
C ASN A 603 -8.83 27.05 0.33
N PHE A 604 -8.71 26.91 1.64
CA PHE A 604 -7.70 27.56 2.46
C PHE A 604 -6.79 26.48 3.05
N ASP A 605 -5.56 26.47 2.61
CA ASP A 605 -4.52 25.55 3.07
C ASP A 605 -3.71 26.13 4.26
N TRP A 606 -2.67 25.41 4.67
CA TRP A 606 -1.81 25.83 5.77
C TRP A 606 -1.20 27.22 5.58
N ASN A 607 -0.86 27.63 4.37
CA ASN A 607 -0.24 28.94 4.12
C ASN A 607 -1.13 30.11 4.54
N ILE A 608 -2.45 29.91 4.51
CA ILE A 608 -3.45 30.88 4.93
C ILE A 608 -3.89 30.62 6.37
N ILE A 609 -4.14 29.36 6.75
CA ILE A 609 -4.65 28.98 8.07
C ILE A 609 -3.66 29.33 9.21
N LYS A 610 -2.37 29.31 8.94
CA LYS A 610 -1.34 29.69 9.92
C LYS A 610 -1.52 31.09 10.52
N ASP A 611 -2.13 32.01 9.77
CA ASP A 611 -2.38 33.37 10.22
C ASP A 611 -3.57 33.47 11.20
N LYS A 612 -4.32 32.35 11.37
CA LYS A 612 -5.47 32.18 12.28
C LYS A 612 -6.67 33.06 12.00
N VAL A 613 -6.54 34.08 11.18
CA VAL A 613 -7.64 34.99 10.78
C VAL A 613 -7.50 35.26 9.29
N PHE A 614 -8.54 34.95 8.52
CA PHE A 614 -8.55 35.18 7.07
C PHE A 614 -9.96 35.47 6.56
N THR A 615 -10.05 36.06 5.37
CA THR A 615 -11.34 36.46 4.76
C THR A 615 -11.84 35.37 3.83
N LEU A 616 -13.10 34.98 4.01
CA LEU A 616 -13.82 34.06 3.13
C LEU A 616 -14.27 34.75 1.84
N PRO A 617 -14.60 33.99 0.77
CA PRO A 617 -15.21 34.55 -0.43
C PRO A 617 -16.51 35.28 -0.12
N LYS A 618 -16.90 36.22 -0.97
CA LYS A 618 -18.24 36.88 -0.87
C LYS A 618 -19.33 35.89 -1.22
N PHE A 619 -20.32 35.80 -0.34
CA PHE A 619 -21.44 34.89 -0.47
C PHE A 619 -22.64 35.60 -1.15
N GLU A 620 -23.37 34.85 -1.98
CA GLU A 620 -24.53 35.34 -2.70
C GLU A 620 -25.83 35.12 -1.89
N ALA A 621 -26.72 36.13 -1.85
CA ALA A 621 -28.01 36.03 -1.17
C ALA A 621 -28.86 34.89 -1.75
N GLY A 622 -29.56 34.16 -0.88
CA GLY A 622 -30.49 33.10 -1.26
C GLY A 622 -29.80 31.78 -1.64
N LYS A 623 -28.45 31.69 -1.55
CA LYS A 623 -27.71 30.45 -1.72
C LYS A 623 -27.30 29.86 -0.38
N ASN A 624 -27.12 28.53 -0.34
CA ASN A 624 -26.66 27.79 0.82
C ASN A 624 -25.20 27.40 0.61
N TYR A 625 -24.41 27.45 1.67
CA TYR A 625 -23.00 27.05 1.66
C TYR A 625 -22.70 26.14 2.84
N ILE A 626 -21.62 25.39 2.71
CA ILE A 626 -21.04 24.59 3.80
C ILE A 626 -19.57 24.99 3.94
N LEU A 627 -19.16 25.29 5.17
CA LEU A 627 -17.75 25.31 5.53
C LEU A 627 -17.37 23.94 6.09
N GLN A 628 -16.32 23.38 5.56
CA GLN A 628 -15.81 22.09 6.00
C GLN A 628 -14.31 22.12 6.15
N GLY A 629 -13.83 21.81 7.35
CA GLY A 629 -12.43 21.90 7.66
C GLY A 629 -11.93 20.80 8.55
N LYS A 630 -10.62 20.63 8.52
CA LYS A 630 -9.86 19.74 9.40
C LYS A 630 -8.66 20.50 9.92
N PHE A 631 -8.52 20.56 11.22
CA PHE A 631 -7.47 21.33 11.89
C PHE A 631 -6.64 20.41 12.78
N TYR A 632 -5.33 20.47 12.61
CA TYR A 632 -4.35 19.75 13.43
C TYR A 632 -3.77 20.69 14.45
N TYR A 633 -3.86 20.34 15.74
CA TYR A 633 -3.34 21.17 16.81
C TYR A 633 -2.72 20.32 17.92
N CYS A 634 -1.66 20.83 18.54
CA CYS A 634 -0.86 20.11 19.50
C CYS A 634 -0.68 20.94 20.78
N LYS A 635 -0.43 20.29 21.92
CA LYS A 635 0.06 20.99 23.10
C LYS A 635 1.43 21.60 22.80
N ASP A 636 1.66 22.82 23.28
CA ASP A 636 2.92 23.53 23.08
C ASP A 636 3.99 23.04 24.10
N SER A 637 4.45 21.80 23.91
CA SER A 637 5.48 21.17 24.76
C SER A 637 6.35 20.21 23.95
N LYS A 638 7.57 19.91 24.41
CA LYS A 638 8.40 18.82 23.84
C LYS A 638 7.70 17.49 24.06
N ASN A 639 7.47 16.70 23.02
CA ASN A 639 6.68 15.46 22.97
C ASN A 639 5.15 15.69 23.09
N ALA A 640 4.65 16.71 22.43
CA ALA A 640 3.26 17.11 22.50
C ALA A 640 2.31 16.07 21.87
N LEU A 641 1.22 15.75 22.58
CA LEU A 641 0.08 15.07 22.00
C LEU A 641 -0.62 16.02 21.02
N CYS A 642 -0.85 15.54 19.79
CA CYS A 642 -1.58 16.25 18.76
C CYS A 642 -3.00 15.69 18.61
N TYR A 643 -3.91 16.57 18.24
CA TYR A 643 -5.32 16.27 18.06
C TYR A 643 -5.79 16.75 16.69
N ILE A 644 -6.88 16.17 16.24
CA ILE A 644 -7.55 16.57 15.02
C ILE A 644 -8.94 17.03 15.40
N LYS A 645 -9.32 18.21 14.91
CA LYS A 645 -10.69 18.72 14.98
C LYS A 645 -11.23 18.84 13.57
N SER A 646 -12.30 18.11 13.29
CA SER A 646 -13.07 18.26 12.07
C SER A 646 -14.28 19.16 12.32
N TYR A 647 -14.55 20.02 11.36
CA TYR A 647 -15.55 21.08 11.49
C TYR A 647 -16.44 21.11 10.27
N GLU A 648 -17.74 21.20 10.49
CA GLU A 648 -18.73 21.44 9.47
C GLU A 648 -19.75 22.47 9.95
N GLN A 649 -19.99 23.49 9.14
CA GLN A 649 -20.90 24.57 9.40
C GLN A 649 -21.78 24.83 8.17
N LYS A 650 -23.07 24.66 8.31
CA LYS A 650 -24.06 25.11 7.29
C LYS A 650 -24.28 26.60 7.38
N ILE A 651 -24.34 27.26 6.21
CA ILE A 651 -24.50 28.70 6.08
C ILE A 651 -25.68 28.99 5.16
N LYS A 652 -26.60 29.82 5.65
CA LYS A 652 -27.61 30.52 4.83
C LYS A 652 -27.22 31.98 4.66
N VAL A 653 -27.35 32.49 3.46
CA VAL A 653 -26.98 33.87 3.14
C VAL A 653 -28.21 34.72 2.95
N LYS A 654 -28.33 35.77 3.76
CA LYS A 654 -29.47 36.71 3.75
C LYS A 654 -28.99 38.14 3.56
N SER A 655 -29.81 38.95 2.91
CA SER A 655 -29.46 40.35 2.63
C SER A 655 -29.53 41.25 3.88
N ASP A 656 -30.39 40.89 4.83
CA ASP A 656 -30.73 41.67 6.05
C ASP A 656 -29.96 41.21 7.29
N GLU A 657 -29.06 40.25 7.14
CA GLU A 657 -28.29 39.72 8.26
C GLU A 657 -27.06 40.61 8.57
N THR A 658 -26.60 40.58 9.81
CA THR A 658 -25.46 41.39 10.30
C THR A 658 -24.20 40.60 10.63
N VAL A 659 -24.27 39.26 10.65
CA VAL A 659 -23.14 38.40 11.02
C VAL A 659 -22.09 38.40 9.91
N THR A 660 -20.88 38.82 10.26
CA THR A 660 -19.72 38.91 9.36
C THR A 660 -18.48 38.15 9.89
N ASN A 661 -18.61 37.43 11.03
CA ASN A 661 -17.50 36.70 11.63
C ASN A 661 -17.90 35.28 11.98
N ILE A 662 -16.99 34.34 11.73
CA ILE A 662 -17.08 32.94 12.16
C ILE A 662 -15.88 32.65 13.04
N LEU A 663 -16.11 32.11 14.23
CA LEU A 663 -15.06 31.78 15.21
C LEU A 663 -15.09 30.28 15.50
N LEU A 664 -13.96 29.61 15.24
CA LEU A 664 -13.74 28.21 15.61
C LEU A 664 -12.69 28.12 16.74
N LYS A 665 -13.06 27.47 17.84
CA LYS A 665 -12.17 27.25 18.96
C LYS A 665 -11.46 25.89 18.85
N LEU A 666 -10.13 25.91 18.98
CA LEU A 666 -9.25 24.74 19.04
C LEU A 666 -8.67 24.62 20.44
N GLY A 667 -8.89 23.50 21.09
CA GLY A 667 -8.46 23.20 22.46
C GLY A 667 -9.24 21.99 22.98
N LYS A 668 -9.11 21.66 24.26
CA LYS A 668 -9.87 20.58 24.93
C LYS A 668 -11.22 21.12 25.41
#